data_45f7a74992de079b28a39d6fcad7e69f
#
_entry.id   45f7a74992de079b28a39d6fcad7e69f
#
_cell.length_a   1.000
_cell.length_b   1.000
_cell.length_c   1.000
_cell.angle_alpha   90.00
_cell.angle_beta   90.00
_cell.angle_gamma   90.00
#
_symmetry.space_group_name_H-M   'P 1'
#
loop_
_entity.id
_entity.type
_entity.pdbx_description
1 polymer ?
#
loop_
_entity_poly.entity_id
_entity_poly.type
_entity_poly.pdbx_seq_one_letter_code
_entity_poly.pdbx_strand_id
1 'polypeptide(L)'
;MEKFQTSDIPKSPRIQKLVDALYEHMPVIESARAKLITESYKETEGEPIITRRAKAFAHILHNIPIIIRDNELIVGSSTIAPRGCQTFPEFSYEWLEAELDTVATRTADPFEIAEETKAELKEADKYWKGKTTSELATSYMAPEAIKAIEHNIFTPGNYFYNGVGHVTVKYWEVLETGFEGIMEKAQKELDGCSVGDGNYARKSHFLEAVILSCKAVIDYAGRYAKLAQEMAAQTSDPVRKQELFVIAENCSRVPAKGAQNFYEACQSFWFVQQLLQMESSGHSISPGRFDQYMYPYYKKDMEAGTITREFAQELMDCIWVKLNDLNKCRDAASAEGFAGYSLFQNLIAGGQNKEGEDVTNDLSVMCIQASMHVHLPAPSLSVRVWNGSPHEFLIKAAELTRTGIGLPAYYNDEVIIPALQNRGLSLEDAREYNIIGCVEPQKAGKTEGWHDAAFFNMCRPLELVFSNGMDKGEMVGIPTGDVTQMKTFDEFFDAYKKQMEYCISLLVNADNAIDVAHAERCPLPFLSCMIDDCLKEGKSVQEGGAVYNFTGPQGFGIANMADGLFAIRKLVYEDKKVSMKELKEALAWNYDKGLDAQSAGDMTEMIMKAMQKAGRNVDASTAEGLLKTFMGMKPGEQKTQRFKEIHDMIDEVPKFGNDIPEVDYFAREVAYTYSKPLQKYNNPRGGKFQAGLYPVSANVPLGGQTGATPDGRYAHTPVADGVSPSAGKDVKGPTAAATSVSRLDHFIVSNGTLFNQKFHPSALSGREGLEKFVALIRGYFDQKGMHMQLNVVDRQTLLDAQEHPEKYKHLVVRVAGYSALFTTLSRSLQDDIIRRTEQGF
;
A
#
# COMPACT_ATOMS: atom_id res chain seq x y z
N MET A 1 -0.17 38.68 -8.45
CA MET A 1 1.04 38.07 -7.86
C MET A 1 0.95 36.58 -8.09
N GLU A 2 2.01 35.97 -8.58
CA GLU A 2 2.05 34.52 -8.67
C GLU A 2 1.94 33.93 -7.27
N LYS A 3 1.08 32.92 -7.11
CA LYS A 3 0.79 32.31 -5.81
C LYS A 3 1.94 31.44 -5.28
N PHE A 4 2.96 31.20 -6.09
CA PHE A 4 4.12 30.36 -5.78
C PHE A 4 5.33 30.71 -6.65
N GLN A 5 6.52 30.31 -6.21
CA GLN A 5 7.78 30.47 -6.93
C GLN A 5 8.32 29.11 -7.35
N THR A 6 8.76 29.01 -8.61
CA THR A 6 9.33 27.77 -9.17
C THR A 6 10.87 27.74 -9.13
N SER A 7 11.50 28.80 -8.64
CA SER A 7 12.97 28.88 -8.52
C SER A 7 13.52 27.82 -7.55
N ASP A 8 14.61 27.19 -7.97
CA ASP A 8 15.28 26.19 -7.15
C ASP A 8 15.88 26.77 -5.87
N ILE A 9 15.77 26.00 -4.79
CA ILE A 9 16.44 26.28 -3.51
C ILE A 9 17.64 25.34 -3.41
N PRO A 10 18.82 25.80 -3.01
CA PRO A 10 19.97 24.93 -2.83
C PRO A 10 19.76 23.93 -1.70
N LYS A 11 20.14 22.65 -1.92
CA LYS A 11 20.15 21.63 -0.89
C LYS A 11 21.15 21.97 0.22
N SER A 12 20.70 21.94 1.47
CA SER A 12 21.61 22.11 2.61
C SER A 12 22.57 20.92 2.77
N PRO A 13 23.86 21.15 3.11
CA PRO A 13 24.82 20.07 3.40
C PRO A 13 24.38 19.15 4.54
N ARG A 14 23.56 19.62 5.47
CA ARG A 14 22.97 18.86 6.57
C ARG A 14 22.17 17.68 6.04
N ILE A 15 21.39 17.89 5.01
CA ILE A 15 20.48 16.87 4.45
C ILE A 15 21.26 15.67 3.93
N GLN A 16 22.39 15.89 3.25
CA GLN A 16 23.22 14.78 2.80
C GLN A 16 23.78 13.95 3.98
N LYS A 17 24.25 14.62 5.03
CA LYS A 17 24.72 13.92 6.24
C LYS A 17 23.65 13.09 6.91
N LEU A 18 22.42 13.61 6.99
CA LEU A 18 21.29 12.88 7.55
C LEU A 18 20.91 11.67 6.69
N VAL A 19 20.90 11.82 5.36
CA VAL A 19 20.63 10.71 4.43
C VAL A 19 21.72 9.63 4.55
N ASP A 20 22.98 10.01 4.54
CA ASP A 20 24.10 9.06 4.65
C ASP A 20 24.02 8.25 5.95
N ALA A 21 23.72 8.92 7.07
CA ALA A 21 23.58 8.26 8.38
C ALA A 21 22.41 7.25 8.44
N LEU A 22 21.35 7.47 7.70
CA LEU A 22 20.23 6.50 7.64
C LEU A 22 20.62 5.19 6.95
N TYR A 23 21.52 5.25 5.98
CA TYR A 23 21.84 4.09 5.12
C TYR A 23 23.23 3.52 5.39
N GLU A 24 23.88 3.94 6.50
CA GLU A 24 25.19 3.42 6.91
C GLU A 24 25.12 1.94 7.30
N HIS A 25 24.01 1.53 7.92
CA HIS A 25 23.83 0.17 8.42
C HIS A 25 22.50 -0.45 7.89
N MET A 26 22.44 -1.79 7.99
CA MET A 26 21.19 -2.52 7.75
C MET A 26 20.17 -2.17 8.84
N PRO A 27 18.85 -2.14 8.50
CA PRO A 27 17.80 -1.94 9.50
C PRO A 27 17.80 -3.03 10.58
N VAL A 28 17.46 -2.66 11.82
CA VAL A 28 17.53 -3.53 13.00
C VAL A 28 16.13 -3.72 13.60
N ILE A 29 15.82 -4.92 14.09
CA ILE A 29 14.64 -5.19 14.93
C ILE A 29 14.97 -4.90 16.38
N GLU A 30 14.14 -4.08 17.05
CA GLU A 30 14.21 -3.78 18.48
C GLU A 30 13.01 -4.37 19.23
N SER A 31 13.23 -4.87 20.46
CA SER A 31 12.23 -5.53 21.30
C SER A 31 11.51 -4.60 22.29
N ALA A 32 11.98 -3.36 22.45
CA ALA A 32 11.53 -2.48 23.52
C ALA A 32 10.01 -2.32 23.59
N ARG A 33 9.35 -2.06 22.45
CA ARG A 33 7.90 -1.91 22.39
C ARG A 33 7.16 -3.20 22.77
N ALA A 34 7.60 -4.34 22.23
CA ALA A 34 6.99 -5.63 22.52
C ALA A 34 7.04 -5.98 24.01
N LYS A 35 8.15 -5.70 24.67
CA LYS A 35 8.30 -5.88 26.13
C LYS A 35 7.32 -4.99 26.89
N LEU A 36 7.33 -3.70 26.59
CA LEU A 36 6.51 -2.71 27.30
C LEU A 36 5.00 -2.95 27.13
N ILE A 37 4.53 -3.29 25.92
CA ILE A 37 3.12 -3.62 25.73
C ILE A 37 2.74 -4.89 26.49
N THR A 38 3.62 -5.89 26.51
CA THR A 38 3.40 -7.15 27.22
C THR A 38 3.31 -6.92 28.73
N GLU A 39 4.18 -6.10 29.30
CA GLU A 39 4.16 -5.70 30.73
C GLU A 39 2.82 -5.05 31.06
N SER A 40 2.41 -4.02 30.33
CA SER A 40 1.15 -3.32 30.56
C SER A 40 -0.08 -4.24 30.42
N TYR A 41 -0.07 -5.15 29.46
CA TYR A 41 -1.19 -6.07 29.27
C TYR A 41 -1.31 -7.11 30.37
N LYS A 42 -0.17 -7.56 30.97
CA LYS A 42 -0.17 -8.43 32.17
C LYS A 42 -0.77 -7.69 33.38
N GLU A 43 -0.42 -6.42 33.57
CA GLU A 43 -0.92 -5.62 34.68
C GLU A 43 -2.39 -5.24 34.56
N THR A 44 -2.91 -5.09 33.35
CA THR A 44 -4.27 -4.63 33.07
C THR A 44 -5.23 -5.78 32.69
N GLU A 45 -4.88 -7.03 33.00
CA GLU A 45 -5.72 -8.18 32.67
C GLU A 45 -7.13 -8.03 33.28
N GLY A 46 -8.18 -8.21 32.46
CA GLY A 46 -9.58 -8.05 32.88
C GLY A 46 -10.16 -6.63 32.78
N GLU A 47 -9.36 -5.61 32.51
CA GLU A 47 -9.88 -4.25 32.21
C GLU A 47 -10.51 -4.19 30.79
N PRO A 48 -11.39 -3.21 30.54
CA PRO A 48 -11.92 -2.96 29.17
C PRO A 48 -10.80 -2.79 28.15
N ILE A 49 -10.95 -3.40 26.98
CA ILE A 49 -9.88 -3.42 25.97
C ILE A 49 -9.41 -2.01 25.56
N ILE A 50 -10.32 -1.06 25.42
CA ILE A 50 -9.97 0.33 25.05
C ILE A 50 -9.08 0.99 26.11
N THR A 51 -9.36 0.72 27.40
CA THR A 51 -8.56 1.19 28.52
C THR A 51 -7.17 0.55 28.53
N ARG A 52 -7.10 -0.77 28.28
CA ARG A 52 -5.82 -1.51 28.16
C ARG A 52 -4.97 -0.94 27.03
N ARG A 53 -5.56 -0.64 25.89
CA ARG A 53 -4.87 -0.02 24.73
C ARG A 53 -4.26 1.32 25.11
N ALA A 54 -5.03 2.20 25.73
CA ALA A 54 -4.53 3.52 26.16
C ALA A 54 -3.43 3.42 27.23
N LYS A 55 -3.61 2.54 28.24
CA LYS A 55 -2.58 2.28 29.25
C LYS A 55 -1.29 1.72 28.67
N ALA A 56 -1.40 0.77 27.73
CA ALA A 56 -0.24 0.21 27.04
C ALA A 56 0.49 1.27 26.19
N PHE A 57 -0.24 2.09 25.46
CA PHE A 57 0.34 3.19 24.69
C PHE A 57 1.06 4.18 25.61
N ALA A 58 0.45 4.57 26.73
CA ALA A 58 1.07 5.43 27.72
C ALA A 58 2.32 4.79 28.33
N HIS A 59 2.26 3.51 28.70
CA HIS A 59 3.41 2.77 29.25
C HIS A 59 4.59 2.72 28.26
N ILE A 60 4.30 2.48 26.97
CA ILE A 60 5.30 2.54 25.90
C ILE A 60 5.92 3.94 25.84
N LEU A 61 5.12 5.00 25.71
CA LEU A 61 5.64 6.36 25.53
C LEU A 61 6.42 6.90 26.74
N HIS A 62 6.10 6.45 27.94
CA HIS A 62 6.86 6.82 29.13
C HIS A 62 8.21 6.11 29.26
N ASN A 63 8.35 4.89 28.72
CA ASN A 63 9.49 4.03 29.00
C ASN A 63 10.36 3.69 27.79
N ILE A 64 9.84 3.83 26.56
CA ILE A 64 10.63 3.51 25.35
C ILE A 64 11.90 4.38 25.30
N PRO A 65 13.06 3.82 24.96
CA PRO A 65 14.28 4.62 24.75
C PRO A 65 14.09 5.71 23.71
N ILE A 66 14.63 6.89 23.96
CA ILE A 66 14.59 8.04 23.03
C ILE A 66 15.98 8.51 22.66
N ILE A 67 16.13 9.10 21.48
CA ILE A 67 17.40 9.58 20.96
C ILE A 67 17.20 10.88 20.16
N ILE A 68 18.18 11.79 20.26
CA ILE A 68 18.38 12.91 19.32
C ILE A 68 19.71 12.63 18.63
N ARG A 69 19.68 12.39 17.32
CA ARG A 69 20.87 12.11 16.52
C ARG A 69 21.56 13.39 16.06
N ASP A 70 22.80 13.25 15.64
CA ASP A 70 23.57 14.37 15.11
C ASP A 70 22.89 14.99 13.88
N ASN A 71 23.00 16.30 13.78
CA ASN A 71 22.40 17.14 12.72
C ASN A 71 20.86 17.18 12.66
N GLU A 72 20.11 16.45 13.49
CA GLU A 72 18.64 16.53 13.51
C GLU A 72 18.17 17.91 13.96
N LEU A 73 17.23 18.50 13.20
CA LEU A 73 16.44 19.69 13.58
C LEU A 73 15.03 19.30 13.99
N ILE A 74 14.49 18.25 13.40
CA ILE A 74 13.21 17.64 13.75
C ILE A 74 13.52 16.35 14.52
N VAL A 75 13.02 16.21 15.74
CA VAL A 75 13.35 15.11 16.63
C VAL A 75 12.16 14.20 16.89
N GLY A 76 12.43 12.99 17.29
CA GLY A 76 11.47 11.90 17.50
C GLY A 76 11.85 10.70 16.65
N SER A 77 12.01 9.53 17.29
CA SER A 77 12.31 8.27 16.60
C SER A 77 11.60 7.12 17.30
N SER A 78 11.17 6.14 16.51
CA SER A 78 10.56 4.91 17.05
C SER A 78 11.58 3.90 17.55
N THR A 79 12.85 4.08 17.17
CA THR A 79 13.97 3.17 17.47
C THR A 79 15.26 3.94 17.75
N ILE A 80 16.19 3.33 18.45
CA ILE A 80 17.54 3.88 18.65
C ILE A 80 18.35 3.74 17.37
N ALA A 81 18.29 2.57 16.72
CA ALA A 81 18.97 2.35 15.46
C ALA A 81 18.26 3.11 14.32
N PRO A 82 19.01 3.73 13.38
CA PRO A 82 18.42 4.29 12.17
C PRO A 82 17.68 3.24 11.36
N ARG A 83 16.50 3.60 10.81
CA ARG A 83 15.64 2.69 10.05
C ARG A 83 15.29 1.40 10.79
N GLY A 84 15.42 1.36 12.09
CA GLY A 84 15.01 0.22 12.90
C GLY A 84 13.49 0.05 12.91
N CYS A 85 13.03 -1.10 13.39
CA CYS A 85 11.62 -1.34 13.59
C CYS A 85 11.32 -1.94 14.96
N GLN A 86 10.18 -1.61 15.50
CA GLN A 86 9.57 -2.24 16.66
C GLN A 86 8.69 -3.41 16.22
N THR A 87 8.37 -4.31 17.13
CA THR A 87 7.41 -5.40 16.90
C THR A 87 6.10 -5.18 17.65
N PHE A 88 5.03 -5.79 17.13
CA PHE A 88 3.65 -5.58 17.55
C PHE A 88 2.94 -6.91 17.80
N PRO A 89 3.29 -7.65 18.87
CA PRO A 89 2.81 -9.01 19.09
C PRO A 89 1.31 -9.10 19.34
N GLU A 90 0.64 -8.00 19.67
CA GLU A 90 -0.80 -7.93 19.87
C GLU A 90 -1.60 -8.18 18.57
N PHE A 91 -0.99 -7.96 17.42
CA PHE A 91 -1.63 -8.25 16.13
C PHE A 91 -1.32 -9.67 15.65
N SER A 92 -0.04 -10.05 15.67
CA SER A 92 0.44 -11.39 15.34
C SER A 92 1.89 -11.55 15.80
N TYR A 93 2.32 -12.75 16.15
CA TYR A 93 3.70 -13.04 16.56
C TYR A 93 4.27 -14.31 15.92
N GLU A 94 3.41 -15.27 15.56
CA GLU A 94 3.81 -16.61 15.13
C GLU A 94 4.74 -16.58 13.92
N TRP A 95 4.46 -15.70 12.96
CA TRP A 95 5.28 -15.56 11.77
C TRP A 95 6.70 -15.06 12.12
N LEU A 96 6.82 -14.10 13.06
CA LEU A 96 8.12 -13.57 13.47
C LEU A 96 8.92 -14.62 14.24
N GLU A 97 8.29 -15.34 15.16
CA GLU A 97 8.93 -16.43 15.90
C GLU A 97 9.50 -17.50 14.96
N ALA A 98 8.74 -17.85 13.89
CA ALA A 98 9.18 -18.79 12.86
C ALA A 98 10.36 -18.26 12.01
N GLU A 99 10.46 -16.94 11.82
CA GLU A 99 11.42 -16.28 10.93
C GLU A 99 12.62 -15.64 11.67
N LEU A 100 12.70 -15.67 12.99
CA LEU A 100 13.75 -15.00 13.77
C LEU A 100 15.18 -15.34 13.30
N ASP A 101 15.40 -16.56 12.83
CA ASP A 101 16.72 -17.02 12.37
C ASP A 101 16.97 -16.77 10.88
N THR A 102 15.96 -16.39 10.13
CA THR A 102 16.04 -16.17 8.67
C THR A 102 15.81 -14.71 8.24
N VAL A 103 15.23 -13.89 9.10
CA VAL A 103 14.87 -12.50 8.79
C VAL A 103 16.05 -11.65 8.31
N ALA A 104 17.26 -11.92 8.79
CA ALA A 104 18.48 -11.20 8.40
C ALA A 104 19.03 -11.62 7.01
N THR A 105 18.63 -12.77 6.50
CA THR A 105 19.17 -13.34 5.26
C THR A 105 18.13 -13.55 4.16
N ARG A 106 16.87 -13.19 4.42
CA ARG A 106 15.78 -13.29 3.44
C ARG A 106 15.96 -12.30 2.27
N THR A 107 15.33 -12.59 1.15
CA THR A 107 15.52 -11.86 -0.11
C THR A 107 14.86 -10.48 -0.11
N ALA A 108 13.69 -10.34 0.55
CA ALA A 108 12.94 -9.10 0.63
C ALA A 108 13.03 -8.51 2.05
N ASP A 109 13.38 -7.24 2.13
CA ASP A 109 13.41 -6.43 3.36
C ASP A 109 14.08 -7.14 4.55
N PRO A 110 15.37 -7.55 4.46
CA PRO A 110 16.09 -8.17 5.56
C PRO A 110 16.33 -7.20 6.72
N PHE A 111 16.30 -7.72 7.96
CA PHE A 111 16.59 -6.96 9.17
C PHE A 111 17.62 -7.70 10.01
N GLU A 112 18.61 -6.97 10.54
CA GLU A 112 19.47 -7.49 11.60
C GLU A 112 18.68 -7.65 12.91
N ILE A 113 19.02 -8.68 13.67
CA ILE A 113 18.43 -8.95 14.98
C ILE A 113 19.47 -9.59 15.90
N ALA A 114 19.66 -9.01 17.08
CA ALA A 114 20.58 -9.55 18.09
C ALA A 114 19.99 -10.78 18.80
N GLU A 115 20.84 -11.71 19.24
CA GLU A 115 20.38 -12.91 19.96
C GLU A 115 19.64 -12.57 21.25
N GLU A 116 20.04 -11.50 21.95
CA GLU A 116 19.31 -10.99 23.11
C GLU A 116 17.89 -10.54 22.74
N THR A 117 17.76 -9.80 21.65
CA THR A 117 16.46 -9.36 21.12
C THR A 117 15.57 -10.55 20.75
N LYS A 118 16.11 -11.59 20.12
CA LYS A 118 15.36 -12.82 19.84
C LYS A 118 14.82 -13.47 21.10
N ALA A 119 15.66 -13.56 22.15
CA ALA A 119 15.26 -14.16 23.43
C ALA A 119 14.16 -13.32 24.11
N GLU A 120 14.28 -11.99 24.10
CA GLU A 120 13.28 -11.08 24.65
C GLU A 120 11.94 -11.16 23.93
N LEU A 121 11.92 -11.25 22.59
CA LEU A 121 10.71 -11.41 21.80
C LEU A 121 10.04 -12.76 22.09
N LYS A 122 10.78 -13.87 22.09
CA LYS A 122 10.26 -15.20 22.44
C LYS A 122 9.63 -15.23 23.84
N GLU A 123 10.19 -14.48 24.79
CA GLU A 123 9.62 -14.39 26.14
C GLU A 123 8.33 -13.57 26.16
N ALA A 124 8.27 -12.47 25.44
CA ALA A 124 7.06 -11.65 25.31
C ALA A 124 5.93 -12.43 24.61
N ASP A 125 6.25 -13.15 23.53
CA ASP A 125 5.30 -13.89 22.69
C ASP A 125 4.55 -14.98 23.45
N LYS A 126 5.13 -15.55 24.53
CA LYS A 126 4.43 -16.51 25.39
C LYS A 126 3.11 -15.97 25.98
N TYR A 127 3.05 -14.67 26.24
CA TYR A 127 1.83 -14.03 26.74
C TYR A 127 0.76 -13.91 25.64
N TRP A 128 1.16 -13.72 24.39
CA TRP A 128 0.25 -13.37 23.31
C TRP A 128 -0.47 -14.56 22.68
N LYS A 129 -0.03 -15.77 22.95
CA LYS A 129 -0.67 -16.99 22.43
C LYS A 129 -2.15 -17.03 22.78
N GLY A 130 -3.01 -17.15 21.77
CA GLY A 130 -4.48 -17.13 21.86
C GLY A 130 -5.06 -15.71 22.04
N LYS A 131 -4.26 -14.64 21.99
CA LYS A 131 -4.70 -13.27 22.30
C LYS A 131 -4.54 -12.29 21.14
N THR A 132 -3.99 -12.71 20.01
CA THR A 132 -3.72 -11.85 18.86
C THR A 132 -4.96 -11.57 18.01
N THR A 133 -4.95 -10.47 17.25
CA THR A 133 -6.04 -10.19 16.29
C THR A 133 -6.09 -11.22 15.18
N SER A 134 -4.94 -11.72 14.70
CA SER A 134 -4.89 -12.72 13.61
C SER A 134 -5.50 -14.05 14.01
N GLU A 135 -5.24 -14.55 15.23
CA GLU A 135 -5.85 -15.77 15.75
C GLU A 135 -7.39 -15.63 15.88
N LEU A 136 -7.85 -14.47 16.38
CA LEU A 136 -9.29 -14.21 16.51
C LEU A 136 -9.96 -14.10 15.15
N ALA A 137 -9.36 -13.37 14.21
CA ALA A 137 -9.86 -13.25 12.84
C ALA A 137 -9.99 -14.63 12.17
N THR A 138 -8.98 -15.47 12.28
CA THR A 138 -9.00 -16.84 11.77
C THR A 138 -10.17 -17.65 12.35
N SER A 139 -10.45 -17.50 13.66
CA SER A 139 -11.57 -18.18 14.30
C SER A 139 -12.96 -17.74 13.80
N TYR A 140 -13.05 -16.54 13.24
CA TYR A 140 -14.30 -15.98 12.68
C TYR A 140 -14.48 -16.26 11.19
N MET A 141 -13.41 -16.63 10.48
CA MET A 141 -13.49 -16.95 9.06
C MET A 141 -14.24 -18.25 8.80
N ALA A 142 -15.04 -18.27 7.74
CA ALA A 142 -15.63 -19.51 7.25
C ALA A 142 -14.52 -20.47 6.74
N PRO A 143 -14.67 -21.79 6.93
CA PRO A 143 -13.68 -22.77 6.44
C PRO A 143 -13.40 -22.65 4.95
N GLU A 144 -14.39 -22.30 4.14
CA GLU A 144 -14.25 -22.06 2.70
C GLU A 144 -13.38 -20.85 2.40
N ALA A 145 -13.45 -19.78 3.22
CA ALA A 145 -12.60 -18.60 3.06
C ALA A 145 -11.14 -18.91 3.42
N ILE A 146 -10.90 -19.66 4.49
CA ILE A 146 -9.55 -20.13 4.87
C ILE A 146 -8.98 -20.98 3.74
N LYS A 147 -9.75 -21.92 3.20
CA LYS A 147 -9.34 -22.73 2.06
C LYS A 147 -8.99 -21.89 0.84
N ALA A 148 -9.78 -20.86 0.51
CA ALA A 148 -9.50 -19.98 -0.62
C ALA A 148 -8.18 -19.20 -0.44
N ILE A 149 -7.84 -18.79 0.80
CA ILE A 149 -6.56 -18.18 1.15
C ILE A 149 -5.42 -19.18 0.96
N GLU A 150 -5.53 -20.39 1.50
CA GLU A 150 -4.52 -21.45 1.37
C GLU A 150 -4.24 -21.83 -0.10
N HIS A 151 -5.27 -21.74 -0.94
CA HIS A 151 -5.18 -21.98 -2.38
C HIS A 151 -4.83 -20.71 -3.20
N ASN A 152 -4.45 -19.61 -2.57
CA ASN A 152 -4.04 -18.36 -3.23
C ASN A 152 -5.07 -17.81 -4.23
N ILE A 153 -6.37 -17.94 -3.94
CA ILE A 153 -7.43 -17.27 -4.71
C ILE A 153 -7.37 -15.78 -4.44
N PHE A 154 -7.21 -15.42 -3.18
CA PHE A 154 -6.88 -14.08 -2.69
C PHE A 154 -5.99 -14.21 -1.45
N THR A 155 -5.33 -13.13 -1.09
CA THR A 155 -4.64 -13.04 0.20
C THR A 155 -5.24 -11.89 1.01
N PRO A 156 -5.51 -12.09 2.31
CA PRO A 156 -5.90 -10.99 3.17
C PRO A 156 -4.85 -9.89 3.10
N GLY A 157 -5.28 -8.64 3.24
CA GLY A 157 -4.38 -7.51 3.26
C GLY A 157 -3.50 -7.48 4.51
N ASN A 158 -2.70 -6.44 4.59
CA ASN A 158 -1.73 -6.26 5.67
C ASN A 158 -2.35 -6.33 7.09
N TYR A 159 -3.64 -6.00 7.24
CA TYR A 159 -4.33 -6.00 8.53
C TYR A 159 -4.55 -7.38 9.16
N PHE A 160 -4.32 -8.46 8.44
CA PHE A 160 -4.40 -9.80 9.02
C PHE A 160 -3.28 -10.04 10.04
N TYR A 161 -2.07 -9.60 9.75
CA TYR A 161 -0.91 -9.73 10.63
C TYR A 161 -0.49 -8.43 11.32
N ASN A 162 -1.04 -7.30 10.91
CA ASN A 162 -0.66 -5.97 11.39
C ASN A 162 -1.88 -5.16 11.84
N GLY A 163 -1.61 -4.01 12.45
CA GLY A 163 -2.64 -3.07 12.86
C GLY A 163 -3.25 -2.28 11.72
N VAL A 164 -4.29 -1.53 12.03
CA VAL A 164 -4.94 -0.62 11.10
C VAL A 164 -4.02 0.55 10.74
N GLY A 165 -3.98 0.90 9.49
CA GLY A 165 -3.34 2.07 8.90
C GLY A 165 -4.26 2.69 7.83
N HIS A 166 -3.74 3.05 6.64
CA HIS A 166 -4.50 3.61 5.53
C HIS A 166 -5.40 4.78 5.93
N VAL A 167 -4.84 5.71 6.67
CA VAL A 167 -5.56 6.86 7.22
C VAL A 167 -4.72 8.12 7.09
N THR A 168 -5.39 9.26 6.95
CA THR A 168 -4.85 10.59 7.21
C THR A 168 -5.68 11.24 8.31
N VAL A 169 -5.05 11.53 9.43
CA VAL A 169 -5.70 12.18 10.58
C VAL A 169 -5.82 13.68 10.38
N LYS A 170 -6.53 14.37 11.27
CA LYS A 170 -6.66 15.84 11.28
C LYS A 170 -5.40 16.51 11.86
N TYR A 171 -4.28 16.46 11.11
CA TYR A 171 -3.05 17.16 11.51
C TYR A 171 -3.29 18.63 11.83
N TRP A 172 -4.11 19.31 11.02
CA TRP A 172 -4.43 20.74 11.20
C TRP A 172 -5.03 21.04 12.55
N GLU A 173 -5.87 20.16 13.10
CA GLU A 173 -6.48 20.37 14.42
C GLU A 173 -5.43 20.33 15.54
N VAL A 174 -4.48 19.40 15.46
CA VAL A 174 -3.35 19.35 16.40
C VAL A 174 -2.44 20.58 16.24
N LEU A 175 -2.21 21.04 15.01
CA LEU A 175 -1.43 22.25 14.76
C LEU A 175 -2.10 23.52 15.32
N GLU A 176 -3.42 23.58 15.30
CA GLU A 176 -4.20 24.72 15.77
C GLU A 176 -4.37 24.74 17.29
N THR A 177 -4.72 23.60 17.89
CA THR A 177 -5.15 23.53 19.30
C THR A 177 -4.23 22.70 20.21
N GLY A 178 -3.38 21.87 19.63
CA GLY A 178 -2.60 20.89 20.36
C GLY A 178 -3.45 19.76 20.96
N PHE A 179 -2.78 18.81 21.61
CA PHE A 179 -3.49 17.74 22.32
C PHE A 179 -4.21 18.22 23.58
N GLU A 180 -3.81 19.35 24.17
CA GLU A 180 -4.60 19.98 25.25
C GLU A 180 -6.00 20.33 24.76
N GLY A 181 -6.13 20.92 23.54
CA GLY A 181 -7.44 21.23 22.95
C GLY A 181 -8.27 19.99 22.59
N ILE A 182 -7.62 18.90 22.14
CA ILE A 182 -8.31 17.63 21.90
C ILE A 182 -8.80 17.01 23.21
N MET A 183 -7.98 17.05 24.28
CA MET A 183 -8.40 16.59 25.62
C MET A 183 -9.59 17.40 26.16
N GLU A 184 -9.59 18.71 25.96
CA GLU A 184 -10.74 19.57 26.37
C GLU A 184 -12.03 19.17 25.63
N LYS A 185 -11.95 18.85 24.34
CA LYS A 185 -13.09 18.33 23.58
C LYS A 185 -13.55 16.98 24.10
N ALA A 186 -12.63 16.05 24.34
CA ALA A 186 -12.96 14.74 24.90
C ALA A 186 -13.57 14.86 26.31
N GLN A 187 -13.04 15.74 27.17
CA GLN A 187 -13.58 16.00 28.50
C GLN A 187 -15.01 16.59 28.44
N LYS A 188 -15.24 17.52 27.51
CA LYS A 188 -16.58 18.11 27.30
C LYS A 188 -17.60 17.04 26.89
N GLU A 189 -17.21 16.14 25.99
CA GLU A 189 -18.08 15.00 25.62
C GLU A 189 -18.32 14.05 26.78
N LEU A 190 -17.30 13.81 27.63
CA LEU A 190 -17.40 12.97 28.84
C LEU A 190 -18.34 13.60 29.89
N ASP A 191 -18.17 14.87 30.14
CA ASP A 191 -19.02 15.63 31.07
C ASP A 191 -20.50 15.70 30.61
N GLY A 192 -20.72 15.62 29.28
CA GLY A 192 -22.04 15.57 28.68
C GLY A 192 -22.71 14.19 28.69
N CYS A 193 -22.00 13.14 29.10
CA CYS A 193 -22.55 11.80 29.15
C CYS A 193 -23.55 11.62 30.27
N SER A 194 -24.74 11.13 29.94
CA SER A 194 -25.74 10.77 30.98
C SER A 194 -25.43 9.34 31.51
N VAL A 195 -25.34 9.22 32.84
CA VAL A 195 -25.12 7.92 33.51
C VAL A 195 -26.22 6.89 33.24
N GLY A 196 -27.41 7.36 32.85
CA GLY A 196 -28.54 6.50 32.47
C GLY A 196 -28.57 6.09 30.98
N ASP A 197 -27.60 6.58 30.15
CA ASP A 197 -27.52 6.21 28.76
C ASP A 197 -27.00 4.77 28.62
N GLY A 198 -27.61 3.96 27.76
CA GLY A 198 -27.18 2.60 27.49
C GLY A 198 -25.77 2.48 26.92
N ASN A 199 -25.24 3.57 26.33
CA ASN A 199 -23.88 3.64 25.80
C ASN A 199 -22.86 4.25 26.78
N TYR A 200 -23.30 4.68 27.99
CA TYR A 200 -22.44 5.39 28.93
C TYR A 200 -21.11 4.68 29.19
N ALA A 201 -21.15 3.42 29.56
CA ALA A 201 -19.95 2.67 29.92
C ALA A 201 -18.94 2.60 28.76
N ARG A 202 -19.41 2.36 27.53
CA ARG A 202 -18.54 2.31 26.35
C ARG A 202 -17.96 3.69 26.00
N LYS A 203 -18.83 4.72 25.94
CA LYS A 203 -18.44 6.07 25.56
C LYS A 203 -17.50 6.70 26.61
N SER A 204 -17.78 6.54 27.91
CA SER A 204 -16.91 7.08 28.97
C SER A 204 -15.51 6.45 28.93
N HIS A 205 -15.39 5.14 28.84
CA HIS A 205 -14.10 4.47 28.75
C HIS A 205 -13.30 4.86 27.49
N PHE A 206 -13.99 5.04 26.36
CA PHE A 206 -13.33 5.53 25.14
C PHE A 206 -12.77 6.95 25.33
N LEU A 207 -13.56 7.87 25.87
CA LEU A 207 -13.13 9.26 26.08
C LEU A 207 -12.01 9.37 27.12
N GLU A 208 -12.08 8.60 28.21
CA GLU A 208 -10.99 8.48 29.19
C GLU A 208 -9.71 7.92 28.56
N ALA A 209 -9.83 6.92 27.68
CA ALA A 209 -8.72 6.35 26.95
C ALA A 209 -8.07 7.36 26.00
N VAL A 210 -8.85 8.18 25.31
CA VAL A 210 -8.36 9.29 24.49
C VAL A 210 -7.58 10.29 25.34
N ILE A 211 -8.14 10.75 26.46
CA ILE A 211 -7.48 11.71 27.36
C ILE A 211 -6.14 11.15 27.87
N LEU A 212 -6.10 9.88 28.28
CA LEU A 212 -4.89 9.22 28.74
C LEU A 212 -3.83 9.15 27.62
N SER A 213 -4.25 8.79 26.40
CA SER A 213 -3.35 8.71 25.24
C SER A 213 -2.75 10.07 24.88
N CYS A 214 -3.57 11.14 24.89
CA CYS A 214 -3.10 12.51 24.65
C CYS A 214 -2.09 13.00 25.71
N LYS A 215 -2.34 12.72 27.00
CA LYS A 215 -1.39 13.01 28.07
C LYS A 215 -0.04 12.33 27.86
N ALA A 216 -0.06 11.05 27.52
CA ALA A 216 1.15 10.29 27.25
C ALA A 216 1.98 10.87 26.07
N VAL A 217 1.31 11.38 25.04
CA VAL A 217 1.97 12.05 23.91
C VAL A 217 2.62 13.36 24.33
N ILE A 218 1.97 14.14 25.17
CA ILE A 218 2.52 15.38 25.74
C ILE A 218 3.77 15.05 26.58
N ASP A 219 3.69 14.04 27.46
CA ASP A 219 4.79 13.60 28.29
C ASP A 219 5.98 13.10 27.45
N TYR A 220 5.72 12.37 26.36
CA TYR A 220 6.74 11.91 25.43
C TYR A 220 7.50 13.09 24.78
N ALA A 221 6.81 14.12 24.31
CA ALA A 221 7.44 15.33 23.80
C ALA A 221 8.26 16.04 24.88
N GLY A 222 7.78 16.09 26.13
CA GLY A 222 8.51 16.63 27.28
C GLY A 222 9.82 15.89 27.56
N ARG A 223 9.88 14.56 27.34
CA ARG A 223 11.11 13.78 27.43
C ARG A 223 12.16 14.25 26.41
N TYR A 224 11.75 14.54 25.17
CA TYR A 224 12.64 15.11 24.15
C TYR A 224 13.10 16.52 24.50
N ALA A 225 12.23 17.36 25.03
CA ALA A 225 12.62 18.69 25.53
C ALA A 225 13.73 18.61 26.58
N LYS A 226 13.59 17.71 27.56
CA LYS A 226 14.58 17.49 28.60
C LYS A 226 15.89 16.95 28.01
N LEU A 227 15.84 15.95 27.13
CA LEU A 227 17.01 15.38 26.49
C LEU A 227 17.78 16.45 25.69
N ALA A 228 17.09 17.30 24.93
CA ALA A 228 17.69 18.38 24.17
C ALA A 228 18.38 19.40 25.07
N GLN A 229 17.79 19.76 26.23
CA GLN A 229 18.43 20.62 27.23
C GLN A 229 19.70 20.03 27.80
N GLU A 230 19.68 18.75 28.18
CA GLU A 230 20.84 18.03 28.70
C GLU A 230 21.98 17.98 27.67
N MET A 231 21.66 17.69 26.39
CA MET A 231 22.65 17.69 25.30
C MET A 231 23.18 19.10 25.02
N ALA A 232 22.34 20.13 25.07
CA ALA A 232 22.78 21.51 24.93
C ALA A 232 23.77 21.96 26.01
N ALA A 233 23.60 21.45 27.24
CA ALA A 233 24.52 21.73 28.35
C ALA A 233 25.89 21.04 28.17
N GLN A 234 25.94 19.93 27.44
CA GLN A 234 27.14 19.09 27.28
C GLN A 234 27.93 19.43 25.99
N THR A 235 27.32 19.97 24.97
CA THR A 235 27.99 20.27 23.69
C THR A 235 28.85 21.53 23.77
N SER A 236 30.05 21.48 23.20
CA SER A 236 30.95 22.64 23.02
C SER A 236 30.71 23.40 21.71
N ASP A 237 29.98 22.81 20.77
CA ASP A 237 29.63 23.47 19.50
C ASP A 237 28.53 24.51 19.72
N PRO A 238 28.84 25.82 19.55
CA PRO A 238 27.85 26.88 19.82
C PRO A 238 26.65 26.85 18.86
N VAL A 239 26.82 26.39 17.63
CA VAL A 239 25.74 26.28 16.66
C VAL A 239 24.80 25.15 17.08
N ARG A 240 25.34 23.97 17.35
CA ARG A 240 24.55 22.82 17.81
C ARG A 240 23.86 23.10 19.14
N LYS A 241 24.53 23.80 20.04
CA LYS A 241 23.96 24.22 21.32
C LYS A 241 22.71 25.06 21.12
N GLN A 242 22.76 26.06 20.20
CA GLN A 242 21.61 26.90 19.92
C GLN A 242 20.48 26.11 19.27
N GLU A 243 20.77 25.20 18.33
CA GLU A 243 19.79 24.31 17.73
C GLU A 243 19.08 23.47 18.79
N LEU A 244 19.83 22.84 19.72
CA LEU A 244 19.27 22.02 20.80
C LEU A 244 18.39 22.83 21.77
N PHE A 245 18.70 24.11 22.02
CA PHE A 245 17.82 24.98 22.79
C PHE A 245 16.51 25.22 22.09
N VAL A 246 16.53 25.52 20.76
CA VAL A 246 15.30 25.70 19.98
C VAL A 246 14.48 24.40 19.93
N ILE A 247 15.12 23.25 19.75
CA ILE A 247 14.46 21.93 19.81
C ILE A 247 13.80 21.73 21.18
N ALA A 248 14.47 22.06 22.29
CA ALA A 248 13.92 21.95 23.62
C ALA A 248 12.69 22.86 23.82
N GLU A 249 12.76 24.11 23.34
CA GLU A 249 11.64 25.04 23.40
C GLU A 249 10.44 24.52 22.58
N ASN A 250 10.68 24.08 21.35
CA ASN A 250 9.65 23.53 20.49
C ASN A 250 8.97 22.31 21.15
N CYS A 251 9.75 21.33 21.63
CA CYS A 251 9.22 20.11 22.26
C CYS A 251 8.52 20.37 23.61
N SER A 252 8.85 21.46 24.30
CA SER A 252 8.14 21.90 25.51
C SER A 252 6.76 22.47 25.23
N ARG A 253 6.52 22.93 24.01
CA ARG A 253 5.28 23.54 23.59
C ARG A 253 4.41 22.62 22.74
N VAL A 254 4.98 22.02 21.70
CA VAL A 254 4.23 21.18 20.76
C VAL A 254 4.58 19.70 20.97
N PRO A 255 3.63 18.77 20.81
CA PRO A 255 2.25 18.92 20.34
C PRO A 255 1.23 19.20 21.46
N ALA A 256 1.65 19.57 22.67
CA ALA A 256 0.75 19.88 23.78
C ALA A 256 -0.20 21.03 23.40
N LYS A 257 0.37 22.12 22.89
CA LYS A 257 -0.35 23.33 22.46
C LYS A 257 -0.25 23.54 20.96
N GLY A 258 -1.10 24.35 20.40
CA GLY A 258 -1.04 24.75 19.00
C GLY A 258 0.29 25.39 18.64
N ALA A 259 0.76 25.13 17.41
CA ALA A 259 1.99 25.68 16.88
C ALA A 259 1.87 27.20 16.64
N GLN A 260 2.93 27.96 16.92
CA GLN A 260 2.99 29.39 16.72
C GLN A 260 3.74 29.81 15.46
N ASN A 261 4.63 28.96 14.96
CA ASN A 261 5.47 29.21 13.82
C ASN A 261 5.67 27.95 12.98
N PHE A 262 6.30 28.06 11.84
CA PHE A 262 6.49 26.95 10.90
C PHE A 262 7.39 25.84 11.47
N TYR A 263 8.41 26.16 12.24
CA TYR A 263 9.28 25.16 12.85
C TYR A 263 8.52 24.32 13.88
N GLU A 264 7.75 24.98 14.78
CA GLU A 264 6.87 24.26 15.72
C GLU A 264 5.83 23.40 14.98
N ALA A 265 5.25 23.91 13.89
CA ALA A 265 4.32 23.15 13.06
C ALA A 265 4.99 21.87 12.48
N CYS A 266 6.21 21.98 11.97
CA CYS A 266 6.99 20.84 11.48
C CYS A 266 7.25 19.80 12.58
N GLN A 267 7.67 20.23 13.77
CA GLN A 267 7.92 19.34 14.90
C GLN A 267 6.63 18.67 15.41
N SER A 268 5.53 19.43 15.50
CA SER A 268 4.23 18.91 15.91
C SER A 268 3.70 17.87 14.93
N PHE A 269 3.72 18.18 13.64
CA PHE A 269 3.39 17.23 12.57
C PHE A 269 4.17 15.92 12.72
N TRP A 270 5.49 16.03 12.92
CA TRP A 270 6.35 14.85 13.01
C TRP A 270 6.01 13.98 14.22
N PHE A 271 5.78 14.55 15.40
CA PHE A 271 5.35 13.78 16.56
C PHE A 271 4.05 13.01 16.30
N VAL A 272 3.06 13.65 15.68
CA VAL A 272 1.80 12.97 15.33
C VAL A 272 2.09 11.80 14.38
N GLN A 273 2.81 12.05 13.29
CA GLN A 273 3.12 11.04 12.27
C GLN A 273 3.87 9.84 12.86
N GLN A 274 4.87 10.09 13.68
CA GLN A 274 5.68 9.05 14.32
C GLN A 274 4.88 8.25 15.36
N LEU A 275 4.07 8.92 16.19
CA LEU A 275 3.35 8.28 17.28
C LEU A 275 2.16 7.44 16.82
N LEU A 276 1.51 7.80 15.71
CA LEU A 276 0.55 6.92 15.03
C LEU A 276 1.20 5.59 14.64
N GLN A 277 2.46 5.63 14.21
CA GLN A 277 3.25 4.44 13.85
C GLN A 277 3.70 3.62 15.08
N MET A 278 3.58 4.18 16.28
CA MET A 278 3.87 3.50 17.56
C MET A 278 2.61 2.87 18.16
N GLU A 279 1.44 3.45 17.92
CA GLU A 279 0.15 2.89 18.37
C GLU A 279 -0.23 1.67 17.54
N SER A 280 0.04 1.68 16.22
CA SER A 280 -0.33 0.64 15.27
C SER A 280 0.82 0.26 14.34
N SER A 281 0.94 -1.02 13.98
CA SER A 281 1.86 -1.50 12.95
C SER A 281 1.36 -1.29 11.52
N GLY A 282 0.13 -0.80 11.33
CA GLY A 282 -0.43 -0.53 10.00
C GLY A 282 0.42 0.43 9.18
N HIS A 283 0.51 0.21 7.89
CA HIS A 283 1.19 1.12 6.98
C HIS A 283 0.22 2.12 6.33
N SER A 284 0.72 2.98 5.43
CA SER A 284 -0.07 3.98 4.70
C SER A 284 -0.74 5.03 5.61
N ILE A 285 -0.14 5.29 6.78
CA ILE A 285 -0.48 6.47 7.58
C ILE A 285 0.12 7.66 6.84
N SER A 286 -0.73 8.40 6.14
CA SER A 286 -0.32 9.32 5.09
C SER A 286 -0.41 10.77 5.53
N PRO A 287 0.62 11.62 5.27
CA PRO A 287 0.56 13.05 5.54
C PRO A 287 -0.57 13.78 4.82
N GLY A 288 -1.03 13.27 3.68
CA GLY A 288 -2.11 13.87 2.90
C GLY A 288 -1.73 15.23 2.33
N ARG A 289 -2.60 16.24 2.50
CA ARG A 289 -2.46 17.58 1.94
C ARG A 289 -1.55 18.47 2.80
N PHE A 290 -0.31 18.04 3.00
CA PHE A 290 0.70 18.71 3.80
C PHE A 290 0.92 20.18 3.39
N ASP A 291 0.94 20.45 2.10
CA ASP A 291 1.09 21.77 1.53
C ASP A 291 -0.06 22.75 1.90
N GLN A 292 -1.20 22.22 2.33
CA GLN A 292 -2.35 23.04 2.69
C GLN A 292 -2.37 23.39 4.19
N TYR A 293 -2.27 22.36 5.06
CA TYR A 293 -2.38 22.63 6.51
C TYR A 293 -1.10 23.21 7.12
N MET A 294 0.05 23.09 6.45
CA MET A 294 1.30 23.73 6.87
C MET A 294 1.45 25.17 6.35
N TYR A 295 0.78 25.51 5.23
CA TYR A 295 0.95 26.78 4.55
C TYR A 295 0.66 28.02 5.41
N PRO A 296 -0.38 28.05 6.27
CA PRO A 296 -0.66 29.21 7.12
C PRO A 296 0.52 29.61 8.02
N TYR A 297 1.25 28.64 8.56
CA TYR A 297 2.41 28.85 9.44
C TYR A 297 3.60 29.37 8.65
N TYR A 298 3.89 28.75 7.50
CA TYR A 298 4.93 29.22 6.58
C TYR A 298 4.67 30.64 6.11
N LYS A 299 3.48 30.89 5.61
CA LYS A 299 3.09 32.23 5.10
C LYS A 299 3.25 33.30 6.18
N LYS A 300 2.76 33.05 7.37
CA LYS A 300 2.87 33.96 8.52
C LYS A 300 4.32 34.32 8.84
N ASP A 301 5.20 33.31 8.89
CA ASP A 301 6.60 33.53 9.22
C ASP A 301 7.37 34.23 8.09
N MET A 302 7.06 33.93 6.83
CA MET A 302 7.60 34.62 5.68
C MET A 302 7.21 36.10 5.63
N GLU A 303 5.94 36.40 5.88
CA GLU A 303 5.41 37.78 5.94
C GLU A 303 6.01 38.56 7.11
N ALA A 304 6.28 37.91 8.23
CA ALA A 304 6.92 38.48 9.41
C ALA A 304 8.46 38.62 9.25
N GLY A 305 9.04 37.96 8.26
CA GLY A 305 10.49 37.90 8.06
C GLY A 305 11.23 37.09 9.14
N THR A 306 10.53 36.20 9.83
CA THR A 306 11.10 35.37 10.91
C THR A 306 11.68 34.04 10.41
N ILE A 307 11.39 33.65 9.17
CA ILE A 307 11.99 32.51 8.49
C ILE A 307 12.43 32.89 7.07
N THR A 308 13.49 32.23 6.57
CA THR A 308 13.86 32.32 5.14
C THR A 308 13.28 31.13 4.38
N ARG A 309 13.14 31.27 3.08
CA ARG A 309 12.68 30.20 2.20
C ARG A 309 13.61 28.98 2.24
N GLU A 310 14.92 29.23 2.32
CA GLU A 310 15.96 28.21 2.42
C GLU A 310 15.87 27.42 3.74
N PHE A 311 15.65 28.09 4.88
CA PHE A 311 15.50 27.40 6.16
C PHE A 311 14.17 26.64 6.26
N ALA A 312 13.09 27.18 5.71
CA ALA A 312 11.83 26.47 5.60
C ALA A 312 11.99 25.19 4.76
N GLN A 313 12.72 25.25 3.65
CA GLN A 313 13.04 24.08 2.83
C GLN A 313 13.90 23.07 3.61
N GLU A 314 14.90 23.51 4.35
CA GLU A 314 15.73 22.62 5.17
C GLU A 314 14.88 21.86 6.21
N LEU A 315 13.92 22.51 6.86
CA LEU A 315 12.99 21.85 7.79
C LEU A 315 12.12 20.81 7.09
N MET A 316 11.61 21.11 5.90
CA MET A 316 10.86 20.14 5.10
C MET A 316 11.72 18.97 4.67
N ASP A 317 12.93 19.23 4.20
CA ASP A 317 13.89 18.20 3.82
C ASP A 317 14.21 17.27 5.03
N CYS A 318 14.33 17.81 6.25
CA CYS A 318 14.47 17.04 7.48
C CYS A 318 13.26 16.11 7.71
N ILE A 319 12.03 16.59 7.46
CA ILE A 319 10.82 15.74 7.54
C ILE A 319 10.89 14.61 6.49
N TRP A 320 11.31 14.90 5.25
CA TRP A 320 11.48 13.86 4.22
C TRP A 320 12.49 12.80 4.64
N VAL A 321 13.59 13.18 5.26
CA VAL A 321 14.55 12.23 5.83
C VAL A 321 13.90 11.40 6.94
N LYS A 322 13.17 12.03 7.87
CA LYS A 322 12.48 11.33 8.97
C LYS A 322 11.43 10.33 8.48
N LEU A 323 10.71 10.63 7.39
CA LEU A 323 9.76 9.71 6.79
C LEU A 323 10.44 8.43 6.23
N ASN A 324 11.73 8.51 5.89
CA ASN A 324 12.54 7.35 5.48
C ASN A 324 13.21 6.63 6.67
N ASP A 325 13.21 7.21 7.87
CA ASP A 325 13.71 6.57 9.10
C ASP A 325 12.68 5.59 9.71
N LEU A 326 11.39 5.81 9.46
CA LEU A 326 10.34 4.90 9.89
C LEU A 326 10.40 3.58 9.14
N ASN A 327 10.29 2.47 9.87
CA ASN A 327 10.29 1.14 9.28
C ASN A 327 9.39 0.15 10.05
N LYS A 328 8.97 -0.92 9.37
CA LYS A 328 8.16 -2.00 9.95
C LYS A 328 8.58 -3.34 9.37
N CYS A 329 8.75 -4.33 10.24
CA CYS A 329 9.01 -5.69 9.83
C CYS A 329 7.68 -6.39 9.49
N ARG A 330 7.67 -7.17 8.41
CA ARG A 330 6.55 -7.99 7.95
C ARG A 330 7.02 -9.44 7.80
N ASP A 331 6.08 -10.37 7.78
CA ASP A 331 6.37 -11.75 7.38
C ASP A 331 6.97 -11.82 5.96
N ALA A 332 7.68 -12.90 5.65
CA ALA A 332 8.41 -13.02 4.38
C ALA A 332 7.50 -12.90 3.14
N ALA A 333 6.30 -13.47 3.18
CA ALA A 333 5.36 -13.40 2.06
C ALA A 333 4.83 -11.97 1.85
N SER A 334 4.47 -11.27 2.93
CA SER A 334 4.10 -9.86 2.87
C SER A 334 5.27 -8.97 2.46
N ALA A 335 6.51 -9.28 2.89
CA ALA A 335 7.70 -8.54 2.48
C ALA A 335 7.93 -8.62 0.96
N GLU A 336 7.66 -9.78 0.31
CA GLU A 336 7.69 -9.89 -1.15
C GLU A 336 6.56 -9.10 -1.83
N GLY A 337 5.36 -9.09 -1.25
CA GLY A 337 4.19 -8.33 -1.76
C GLY A 337 4.28 -6.81 -1.56
N PHE A 338 5.17 -6.34 -0.67
CA PHE A 338 5.37 -4.93 -0.31
C PHE A 338 6.85 -4.51 -0.34
N ALA A 339 7.66 -5.16 -1.16
CA ALA A 339 9.11 -5.09 -1.15
C ALA A 339 9.69 -3.66 -1.19
N GLY A 340 10.83 -3.46 -0.52
CA GLY A 340 11.58 -2.20 -0.53
C GLY A 340 11.39 -1.33 0.71
N TYR A 341 11.03 -1.90 1.85
CA TYR A 341 10.82 -1.21 3.15
C TYR A 341 9.77 -0.10 3.11
N SER A 342 8.86 -0.13 2.16
CA SER A 342 7.90 0.96 1.98
C SER A 342 6.85 0.97 3.09
N LEU A 343 6.56 2.17 3.61
CA LEU A 343 5.42 2.42 4.50
C LEU A 343 4.28 3.16 3.80
N PHE A 344 4.40 3.41 2.50
CA PHE A 344 3.32 4.00 1.67
C PHE A 344 2.76 5.31 2.25
N GLN A 345 3.62 6.17 2.78
CA GLN A 345 3.24 7.45 3.35
C GLN A 345 2.99 8.46 2.23
N ASN A 346 1.75 8.52 1.74
CA ASN A 346 1.41 9.40 0.63
C ASN A 346 1.25 10.85 1.08
N LEU A 347 1.89 11.76 0.36
CA LEU A 347 1.76 13.19 0.52
C LEU A 347 1.36 13.78 -0.83
N ILE A 348 0.27 14.53 -0.86
CA ILE A 348 -0.27 15.04 -2.12
C ILE A 348 -0.35 16.56 -2.13
N ALA A 349 0.14 17.18 -3.22
CA ALA A 349 0.22 18.62 -3.39
C ALA A 349 -0.72 19.15 -4.47
N GLY A 350 -1.11 20.42 -4.33
CA GLY A 350 -1.98 21.14 -5.26
C GLY A 350 -3.45 20.73 -5.18
N GLY A 351 -4.16 20.88 -6.28
CA GLY A 351 -5.60 20.56 -6.39
C GLY A 351 -6.51 21.71 -5.99
N GLN A 352 -7.72 21.35 -5.58
CA GLN A 352 -8.80 22.29 -5.29
C GLN A 352 -9.09 22.38 -3.78
N ASN A 353 -9.65 23.52 -3.35
CA ASN A 353 -10.33 23.63 -2.06
C ASN A 353 -11.80 23.17 -2.19
N LYS A 354 -12.54 23.25 -1.06
CA LYS A 354 -13.95 22.86 -1.01
C LYS A 354 -14.85 23.74 -1.93
N GLU A 355 -14.41 24.95 -2.23
CA GLU A 355 -15.11 25.89 -3.14
C GLU A 355 -14.83 25.60 -4.62
N GLY A 356 -13.83 24.77 -4.95
CA GLY A 356 -13.43 24.43 -6.32
C GLY A 356 -12.43 25.41 -6.92
N GLU A 357 -11.64 26.06 -6.08
CA GLU A 357 -10.58 26.99 -6.48
C GLU A 357 -9.21 26.34 -6.37
N ASP A 358 -8.28 26.72 -7.24
CA ASP A 358 -6.89 26.24 -7.17
C ASP A 358 -6.17 26.71 -5.91
N VAL A 359 -5.55 25.77 -5.21
CA VAL A 359 -4.82 26.02 -3.95
C VAL A 359 -3.33 25.72 -4.02
N THR A 360 -2.80 25.59 -5.21
CA THR A 360 -1.34 25.47 -5.42
C THR A 360 -0.63 26.68 -4.79
N ASN A 361 0.38 26.43 -3.97
CA ASN A 361 1.12 27.43 -3.22
C ASN A 361 2.62 27.14 -3.17
N ASP A 362 3.41 27.97 -2.49
CA ASP A 362 4.87 27.80 -2.36
C ASP A 362 5.24 26.43 -1.77
N LEU A 363 4.51 25.94 -0.75
CA LEU A 363 4.80 24.63 -0.16
C LEU A 363 4.50 23.49 -1.13
N SER A 364 3.53 23.65 -2.04
CA SER A 364 3.28 22.65 -3.09
C SER A 364 4.51 22.43 -3.95
N VAL A 365 5.22 23.51 -4.31
CA VAL A 365 6.49 23.46 -5.06
C VAL A 365 7.63 22.96 -4.18
N MET A 366 7.70 23.40 -2.93
CA MET A 366 8.74 23.00 -1.98
C MET A 366 8.68 21.52 -1.62
N CYS A 367 7.50 20.88 -1.63
CA CYS A 367 7.35 19.43 -1.52
C CYS A 367 8.04 18.68 -2.68
N ILE A 368 7.89 19.18 -3.90
CA ILE A 368 8.60 18.66 -5.08
C ILE A 368 10.12 18.82 -4.90
N GLN A 369 10.54 19.99 -4.46
CA GLN A 369 11.96 20.31 -4.21
C GLN A 369 12.56 19.40 -3.13
N ALA A 370 11.83 19.14 -2.03
CA ALA A 370 12.29 18.25 -0.96
C ALA A 370 12.52 16.81 -1.48
N SER A 371 11.64 16.33 -2.35
CA SER A 371 11.84 15.03 -3.00
C SER A 371 13.07 15.00 -3.91
N MET A 372 13.39 16.12 -4.60
CA MET A 372 14.62 16.24 -5.38
C MET A 372 15.86 16.24 -4.47
N HIS A 373 15.82 16.97 -3.36
CA HIS A 373 16.95 17.11 -2.44
C HIS A 373 17.28 15.80 -1.72
N VAL A 374 16.27 15.17 -1.14
CA VAL A 374 16.44 13.96 -0.34
C VAL A 374 16.67 12.74 -1.24
N HIS A 375 15.98 12.65 -2.36
CA HIS A 375 16.11 11.62 -3.38
C HIS A 375 15.96 10.20 -2.80
N LEU A 376 14.96 10.00 -1.94
CA LEU A 376 14.62 8.73 -1.29
C LEU A 376 13.15 8.34 -1.57
N PRO A 377 12.77 7.07 -1.36
CA PRO A 377 11.43 6.57 -1.69
C PRO A 377 10.27 7.26 -0.96
N ALA A 378 10.45 7.71 0.28
CA ALA A 378 9.39 8.36 1.06
C ALA A 378 9.59 9.88 1.17
N PRO A 379 8.49 10.63 1.25
CA PRO A 379 7.10 10.18 1.10
C PRO A 379 6.77 9.78 -0.34
N SER A 380 5.72 8.97 -0.53
CA SER A 380 5.13 8.76 -1.86
C SER A 380 4.48 10.06 -2.31
N LEU A 381 5.28 10.97 -2.92
CA LEU A 381 4.78 12.25 -3.37
C LEU A 381 3.84 12.10 -4.54
N SER A 382 2.72 12.80 -4.46
CA SER A 382 1.66 12.84 -5.46
C SER A 382 1.27 14.27 -5.78
N VAL A 383 0.71 14.50 -6.96
CA VAL A 383 0.14 15.79 -7.35
C VAL A 383 -1.28 15.61 -7.88
N ARG A 384 -2.16 16.51 -7.48
CA ARG A 384 -3.51 16.60 -8.00
C ARG A 384 -3.51 17.44 -9.28
N VAL A 385 -4.17 16.92 -10.29
CA VAL A 385 -4.30 17.58 -11.59
C VAL A 385 -5.79 17.78 -11.90
N TRP A 386 -6.14 19.00 -12.31
CA TRP A 386 -7.48 19.37 -12.76
C TRP A 386 -7.38 20.45 -13.83
N ASN A 387 -8.50 20.84 -14.43
CA ASN A 387 -8.52 21.82 -15.51
C ASN A 387 -7.90 23.17 -15.15
N GLY A 388 -8.01 23.58 -13.88
CA GLY A 388 -7.43 24.82 -13.36
C GLY A 388 -5.99 24.70 -12.82
N SER A 389 -5.36 23.53 -12.88
CA SER A 389 -3.98 23.36 -12.38
C SER A 389 -3.00 24.28 -13.12
N PRO A 390 -2.17 25.06 -12.39
CA PRO A 390 -1.17 25.94 -12.99
C PRO A 390 -0.18 25.16 -13.85
N HIS A 391 0.05 25.63 -15.07
CA HIS A 391 0.94 24.93 -16.02
C HIS A 391 2.37 24.79 -15.49
N GLU A 392 2.93 25.85 -14.92
CA GLU A 392 4.29 25.84 -14.38
C GLU A 392 4.45 24.91 -13.16
N PHE A 393 3.39 24.70 -12.39
CA PHE A 393 3.40 23.69 -11.32
C PHE A 393 3.51 22.27 -11.90
N LEU A 394 2.78 21.98 -12.97
CA LEU A 394 2.86 20.67 -13.65
C LEU A 394 4.22 20.46 -14.31
N ILE A 395 4.82 21.52 -14.87
CA ILE A 395 6.19 21.45 -15.39
C ILE A 395 7.19 21.15 -14.25
N LYS A 396 7.03 21.80 -13.10
CA LYS A 396 7.88 21.52 -11.93
C LYS A 396 7.74 20.09 -11.44
N ALA A 397 6.52 19.55 -11.44
CA ALA A 397 6.27 18.13 -11.16
C ALA A 397 6.95 17.21 -12.19
N ALA A 398 6.87 17.56 -13.47
CA ALA A 398 7.55 16.83 -14.55
C ALA A 398 9.09 16.89 -14.45
N GLU A 399 9.66 17.97 -13.93
CA GLU A 399 11.10 18.06 -13.63
C GLU A 399 11.51 16.99 -12.58
N LEU A 400 10.71 16.80 -11.54
CA LEU A 400 10.95 15.71 -10.58
C LEU A 400 10.82 14.33 -11.25
N THR A 401 9.79 14.12 -12.07
CA THR A 401 9.61 12.87 -12.83
C THR A 401 10.85 12.56 -13.68
N ARG A 402 11.41 13.56 -14.34
CA ARG A 402 12.63 13.45 -15.17
C ARG A 402 13.87 12.99 -14.38
N THR A 403 13.92 13.22 -13.06
CA THR A 403 15.06 12.75 -12.25
C THR A 403 15.16 11.23 -12.14
N GLY A 404 14.12 10.50 -12.53
CA GLY A 404 14.08 9.04 -12.50
C GLY A 404 13.66 8.43 -11.17
N ILE A 405 13.38 9.24 -10.14
CA ILE A 405 13.00 8.73 -8.80
C ILE A 405 11.61 8.06 -8.76
N GLY A 406 10.86 8.12 -9.86
CA GLY A 406 9.50 7.56 -9.90
C GLY A 406 8.45 8.40 -9.17
N LEU A 407 8.70 9.66 -8.92
CA LEU A 407 7.82 10.64 -8.28
C LEU A 407 7.67 11.88 -9.17
N PRO A 408 6.56 12.62 -9.02
CA PRO A 408 5.34 12.29 -8.30
C PRO A 408 4.45 11.34 -9.10
N ALA A 409 3.42 10.77 -8.43
CA ALA A 409 2.27 10.20 -9.11
C ALA A 409 1.25 11.31 -9.43
N TYR A 410 0.48 11.15 -10.51
CA TYR A 410 -0.48 12.15 -10.99
C TYR A 410 -1.90 11.64 -10.83
N TYR A 411 -2.80 12.46 -10.25
CA TYR A 411 -4.19 12.10 -9.92
C TYR A 411 -5.17 13.09 -10.50
N ASN A 412 -6.24 12.57 -11.11
CA ASN A 412 -7.25 13.34 -11.84
C ASN A 412 -8.43 13.72 -10.95
N ASP A 413 -8.53 14.98 -10.58
CA ASP A 413 -9.66 15.52 -9.81
C ASP A 413 -11.01 15.32 -10.54
N GLU A 414 -11.01 15.43 -11.87
CA GLU A 414 -12.24 15.32 -12.71
C GLU A 414 -12.85 13.90 -12.69
N VAL A 415 -12.14 12.91 -12.19
CA VAL A 415 -12.60 11.53 -12.02
C VAL A 415 -12.77 11.18 -10.55
N ILE A 416 -11.80 11.53 -9.71
CA ILE A 416 -11.77 11.13 -8.31
C ILE A 416 -12.89 11.82 -7.53
N ILE A 417 -13.14 13.12 -7.76
CA ILE A 417 -14.19 13.85 -7.05
C ILE A 417 -15.58 13.21 -7.32
N PRO A 418 -16.02 13.00 -8.56
CA PRO A 418 -17.28 12.28 -8.82
C PRO A 418 -17.30 10.85 -8.30
N ALA A 419 -16.18 10.12 -8.36
CA ALA A 419 -16.10 8.74 -7.83
C ALA A 419 -16.35 8.71 -6.32
N LEU A 420 -15.82 9.68 -5.57
CA LEU A 420 -16.07 9.81 -4.13
C LEU A 420 -17.50 10.24 -3.81
N GLN A 421 -18.08 11.14 -4.61
CA GLN A 421 -19.49 11.50 -4.48
C GLN A 421 -20.41 10.31 -4.70
N ASN A 422 -20.13 9.45 -5.68
CA ASN A 422 -20.86 8.20 -5.90
C ASN A 422 -20.80 7.25 -4.71
N ARG A 423 -19.81 7.43 -3.85
CA ARG A 423 -19.62 6.68 -2.60
C ARG A 423 -20.33 7.30 -1.40
N GLY A 424 -20.93 8.47 -1.57
CA GLY A 424 -21.69 9.19 -0.56
C GLY A 424 -20.95 10.34 0.13
N LEU A 425 -19.75 10.73 -0.34
CA LEU A 425 -19.12 11.95 0.15
C LEU A 425 -19.86 13.19 -0.35
N SER A 426 -19.91 14.24 0.47
CA SER A 426 -20.35 15.55 -0.01
C SER A 426 -19.39 16.08 -1.08
N LEU A 427 -19.83 17.04 -1.89
CA LEU A 427 -18.95 17.65 -2.90
C LEU A 427 -17.74 18.34 -2.25
N GLU A 428 -17.95 19.02 -1.12
CA GLU A 428 -16.92 19.71 -0.37
C GLU A 428 -15.86 18.72 0.14
N ASP A 429 -16.29 17.61 0.76
CA ASP A 429 -15.39 16.58 1.25
C ASP A 429 -14.66 15.86 0.10
N ALA A 430 -15.37 15.60 -1.00
CA ALA A 430 -14.79 14.99 -2.19
C ALA A 430 -13.73 15.89 -2.85
N ARG A 431 -13.95 17.20 -2.93
CA ARG A 431 -12.98 18.18 -3.44
C ARG A 431 -11.71 18.27 -2.59
N GLU A 432 -11.82 18.03 -1.31
CA GLU A 432 -10.69 18.04 -0.38
C GLU A 432 -10.07 16.64 -0.17
N TYR A 433 -10.26 15.73 -1.10
CA TYR A 433 -9.65 14.41 -1.00
C TYR A 433 -8.12 14.47 -0.93
N ASN A 434 -7.56 13.49 -0.30
CA ASN A 434 -6.14 13.13 -0.39
C ASN A 434 -6.01 11.65 -0.79
N ILE A 435 -4.79 11.26 -1.10
CA ILE A 435 -4.45 9.86 -1.39
C ILE A 435 -3.85 9.23 -0.15
N ILE A 436 -4.23 8.00 0.08
CA ILE A 436 -3.66 7.12 1.10
C ILE A 436 -2.84 6.05 0.41
N GLY A 437 -1.70 5.72 0.99
CA GLY A 437 -0.92 4.60 0.47
C GLY A 437 -0.50 4.76 -0.96
N CYS A 438 -1.06 3.94 -1.82
CA CYS A 438 -0.69 3.86 -3.23
C CYS A 438 -1.50 4.80 -4.12
N VAL A 439 -2.81 4.55 -4.24
CA VAL A 439 -3.71 5.24 -5.18
C VAL A 439 -5.11 5.52 -4.60
N GLU A 440 -5.31 5.26 -3.32
CA GLU A 440 -6.60 5.24 -2.65
C GLU A 440 -7.07 6.62 -2.22
N PRO A 441 -8.14 7.18 -2.80
CA PRO A 441 -8.62 8.48 -2.41
C PRO A 441 -9.57 8.42 -1.21
N GLN A 442 -9.42 9.35 -0.28
CA GLN A 442 -10.33 9.53 0.86
C GLN A 442 -10.36 10.99 1.33
N LYS A 443 -11.32 11.32 2.23
CA LYS A 443 -11.32 12.58 2.96
C LYS A 443 -10.54 12.44 4.26
N ALA A 444 -9.44 13.18 4.38
CA ALA A 444 -8.62 13.23 5.58
C ALA A 444 -9.44 13.63 6.82
N GLY A 445 -9.16 13.01 7.95
CA GLY A 445 -9.79 13.29 9.23
C GLY A 445 -11.25 12.89 9.35
N LYS A 446 -11.84 12.24 8.33
CA LYS A 446 -13.24 11.80 8.33
C LYS A 446 -13.44 10.33 7.92
N THR A 447 -12.40 9.69 7.41
CA THR A 447 -12.54 8.36 6.79
C THR A 447 -11.72 7.32 7.53
N GLU A 448 -12.34 6.18 7.82
CA GLU A 448 -11.67 4.89 7.99
C GLU A 448 -11.98 4.06 6.74
N GLY A 449 -10.96 3.87 5.91
CA GLY A 449 -11.17 3.32 4.57
C GLY A 449 -10.77 1.87 4.39
N TRP A 450 -9.97 1.33 5.29
CA TRP A 450 -9.43 -0.04 5.18
C TRP A 450 -9.05 -0.39 3.73
N HIS A 451 -8.29 0.50 3.10
CA HIS A 451 -8.09 0.53 1.65
C HIS A 451 -7.20 -0.58 1.09
N ASP A 452 -6.51 -1.30 1.94
CA ASP A 452 -5.63 -2.43 1.62
C ASP A 452 -6.18 -3.73 2.27
N ALA A 453 -7.48 -3.99 2.04
CA ALA A 453 -8.19 -5.05 2.73
C ALA A 453 -7.80 -6.45 2.26
N ALA A 454 -7.61 -6.65 0.95
CA ALA A 454 -7.18 -7.91 0.37
C ALA A 454 -6.60 -7.73 -1.04
N PHE A 455 -5.80 -8.71 -1.48
CA PHE A 455 -5.29 -8.80 -2.85
C PHE A 455 -5.98 -9.95 -3.58
N PHE A 456 -6.75 -9.63 -4.63
CA PHE A 456 -7.54 -10.58 -5.39
C PHE A 456 -6.94 -10.79 -6.79
N ASN A 457 -6.45 -12.00 -7.04
CA ASN A 457 -5.92 -12.39 -8.34
C ASN A 457 -7.06 -12.79 -9.28
N MET A 458 -7.44 -11.94 -10.23
CA MET A 458 -8.55 -12.18 -11.16
C MET A 458 -8.32 -13.36 -12.11
N CYS A 459 -7.07 -13.85 -12.22
CA CYS A 459 -6.76 -15.03 -13.03
C CYS A 459 -7.17 -16.35 -12.34
N ARG A 460 -7.17 -16.42 -11.02
CA ARG A 460 -7.49 -17.64 -10.27
C ARG A 460 -8.93 -18.14 -10.48
N PRO A 461 -9.99 -17.30 -10.46
CA PRO A 461 -11.33 -17.75 -10.84
C PRO A 461 -11.44 -18.34 -12.25
N LEU A 462 -10.62 -17.90 -13.22
CA LEU A 462 -10.60 -18.51 -14.54
C LEU A 462 -10.02 -19.93 -14.52
N GLU A 463 -8.99 -20.17 -13.73
CA GLU A 463 -8.46 -21.53 -13.52
C GLU A 463 -9.53 -22.45 -12.91
N LEU A 464 -10.33 -21.94 -11.95
CA LEU A 464 -11.46 -22.67 -11.38
C LEU A 464 -12.57 -22.96 -12.41
N VAL A 465 -12.77 -22.11 -13.42
CA VAL A 465 -13.67 -22.44 -14.55
C VAL A 465 -13.16 -23.65 -15.33
N PHE A 466 -11.87 -23.66 -15.71
CA PHE A 466 -11.26 -24.77 -16.45
C PHE A 466 -11.27 -26.09 -15.66
N SER A 467 -11.17 -26.03 -14.35
CA SER A 467 -11.15 -27.19 -13.44
C SER A 467 -12.50 -27.54 -12.84
N ASN A 468 -13.58 -26.84 -13.21
CA ASN A 468 -14.92 -27.01 -12.62
C ASN A 468 -14.94 -26.82 -11.10
N GLY A 469 -14.23 -25.80 -10.62
CA GLY A 469 -14.16 -25.42 -9.19
C GLY A 469 -13.07 -26.13 -8.39
N MET A 470 -12.30 -27.02 -8.99
CA MET A 470 -11.26 -27.79 -8.31
C MET A 470 -9.91 -27.07 -8.36
N ASP A 471 -9.11 -27.14 -7.28
CA ASP A 471 -7.72 -26.77 -7.23
C ASP A 471 -6.98 -27.75 -6.32
N LYS A 472 -5.80 -28.24 -6.75
CA LYS A 472 -4.99 -29.22 -6.01
C LYS A 472 -5.79 -30.42 -5.47
N GLY A 473 -6.77 -30.87 -6.24
CA GLY A 473 -7.62 -32.02 -5.89
C GLY A 473 -8.74 -31.71 -4.88
N GLU A 474 -8.95 -30.47 -4.50
CA GLU A 474 -9.99 -30.02 -3.60
C GLU A 474 -11.00 -29.11 -4.29
N MET A 475 -12.25 -29.11 -3.82
CA MET A 475 -13.25 -28.15 -4.25
C MET A 475 -12.98 -26.81 -3.54
N VAL A 476 -12.56 -25.81 -4.29
CA VAL A 476 -12.26 -24.45 -3.81
C VAL A 476 -13.26 -23.43 -4.35
N GLY A 477 -13.61 -23.55 -5.62
CA GLY A 477 -14.67 -22.79 -6.27
C GLY A 477 -16.02 -23.53 -6.21
N ILE A 478 -16.89 -23.18 -7.15
CA ILE A 478 -18.19 -23.84 -7.34
C ILE A 478 -18.22 -24.66 -8.63
N PRO A 479 -19.04 -25.70 -8.74
CA PRO A 479 -19.21 -26.41 -10.01
C PRO A 479 -19.86 -25.49 -11.07
N THR A 480 -19.17 -25.21 -12.16
CA THR A 480 -19.67 -24.40 -13.28
C THR A 480 -19.86 -25.22 -14.57
N GLY A 481 -19.53 -26.50 -14.53
CA GLY A 481 -19.65 -27.42 -15.66
C GLY A 481 -18.34 -27.67 -16.42
N ASP A 482 -18.37 -28.61 -17.35
CA ASP A 482 -17.22 -28.90 -18.20
C ASP A 482 -17.14 -27.86 -19.34
N VAL A 483 -16.07 -27.10 -19.37
CA VAL A 483 -15.83 -26.06 -20.40
C VAL A 483 -15.87 -26.59 -21.83
N THR A 484 -15.54 -27.89 -22.04
CA THR A 484 -15.55 -28.50 -23.38
C THR A 484 -16.96 -28.72 -23.92
N GLN A 485 -17.97 -28.62 -23.05
CA GLN A 485 -19.39 -28.76 -23.41
C GLN A 485 -20.10 -27.41 -23.60
N MET A 486 -19.46 -26.29 -23.24
CA MET A 486 -20.01 -24.94 -23.43
C MET A 486 -19.98 -24.56 -24.90
N LYS A 487 -21.15 -24.21 -25.45
CA LYS A 487 -21.35 -23.98 -26.87
C LYS A 487 -21.14 -22.54 -27.31
N THR A 488 -21.26 -21.61 -26.38
CA THR A 488 -21.18 -20.17 -26.65
C THR A 488 -20.16 -19.50 -25.72
N PHE A 489 -19.60 -18.38 -26.15
CA PHE A 489 -18.74 -17.57 -25.29
C PHE A 489 -19.52 -17.05 -24.05
N ASP A 490 -20.79 -16.73 -24.22
CA ASP A 490 -21.60 -16.23 -23.09
C ASP A 490 -21.75 -17.28 -21.99
N GLU A 491 -21.93 -18.57 -22.32
CA GLU A 491 -21.95 -19.67 -21.33
C GLU A 491 -20.62 -19.75 -20.58
N PHE A 492 -19.49 -19.62 -21.27
CA PHE A 492 -18.16 -19.63 -20.67
C PHE A 492 -17.94 -18.38 -19.79
N PHE A 493 -18.29 -17.20 -20.29
CA PHE A 493 -18.11 -15.95 -19.55
C PHE A 493 -19.02 -15.89 -18.30
N ASP A 494 -20.23 -16.45 -18.38
CA ASP A 494 -21.12 -16.59 -17.23
C ASP A 494 -20.56 -17.54 -16.17
N ALA A 495 -19.89 -18.61 -16.58
CA ALA A 495 -19.16 -19.49 -15.65
C ALA A 495 -18.05 -18.72 -14.91
N TYR A 496 -17.29 -17.90 -15.63
CA TYR A 496 -16.28 -17.03 -15.03
C TYR A 496 -16.87 -16.03 -14.03
N LYS A 497 -17.96 -15.33 -14.39
CA LYS A 497 -18.65 -14.40 -13.48
C LYS A 497 -19.13 -15.10 -12.21
N LYS A 498 -19.65 -16.32 -12.28
CA LYS A 498 -20.09 -17.10 -11.13
C LYS A 498 -18.93 -17.47 -10.20
N GLN A 499 -17.79 -17.89 -10.76
CA GLN A 499 -16.58 -18.13 -9.96
C GLN A 499 -16.10 -16.84 -9.29
N MET A 500 -16.07 -15.72 -10.03
CA MET A 500 -15.72 -14.42 -9.50
C MET A 500 -16.62 -14.01 -8.32
N GLU A 501 -17.93 -14.07 -8.47
CA GLU A 501 -18.88 -13.69 -7.42
C GLU A 501 -18.72 -14.58 -6.17
N TYR A 502 -18.50 -15.89 -6.35
CA TYR A 502 -18.26 -16.79 -5.24
C TYR A 502 -16.95 -16.46 -4.52
N CYS A 503 -15.85 -16.33 -5.23
CA CYS A 503 -14.54 -16.01 -4.64
C CYS A 503 -14.56 -14.63 -3.93
N ILE A 504 -15.27 -13.64 -4.48
CA ILE A 504 -15.48 -12.34 -3.84
C ILE A 504 -16.25 -12.50 -2.52
N SER A 505 -17.25 -13.36 -2.47
CA SER A 505 -17.99 -13.61 -1.21
C SER A 505 -17.11 -14.18 -0.11
N LEU A 506 -16.14 -15.02 -0.44
CA LEU A 506 -15.16 -15.58 0.49
C LEU A 506 -14.17 -14.51 0.97
N LEU A 507 -13.70 -13.66 0.07
CA LEU A 507 -12.87 -12.50 0.41
C LEU A 507 -13.59 -11.57 1.39
N VAL A 508 -14.85 -11.23 1.12
CA VAL A 508 -15.67 -10.38 2.01
C VAL A 508 -15.83 -11.02 3.39
N ASN A 509 -16.00 -12.33 3.47
CA ASN A 509 -16.05 -13.05 4.76
C ASN A 509 -14.73 -12.89 5.53
N ALA A 510 -13.59 -13.06 4.88
CA ALA A 510 -12.29 -12.92 5.50
C ALA A 510 -12.04 -11.48 5.99
N ASP A 511 -12.30 -10.47 5.14
CA ASP A 511 -12.12 -9.07 5.50
C ASP A 511 -13.02 -8.66 6.68
N ASN A 512 -14.28 -9.08 6.67
CA ASN A 512 -15.20 -8.80 7.78
C ASN A 512 -14.78 -9.48 9.09
N ALA A 513 -14.23 -10.70 9.03
CA ALA A 513 -13.68 -11.40 10.20
C ALA A 513 -12.49 -10.64 10.81
N ILE A 514 -11.61 -10.14 9.97
CA ILE A 514 -10.43 -9.33 10.38
C ILE A 514 -10.90 -8.01 11.01
N ASP A 515 -11.86 -7.33 10.39
CA ASP A 515 -12.39 -6.04 10.85
C ASP A 515 -13.00 -6.18 12.28
N VAL A 516 -13.82 -7.23 12.51
CA VAL A 516 -14.37 -7.52 13.83
C VAL A 516 -13.28 -7.81 14.85
N ALA A 517 -12.26 -8.60 14.49
CA ALA A 517 -11.17 -8.94 15.39
C ALA A 517 -10.36 -7.70 15.84
N HIS A 518 -10.14 -6.74 14.95
CA HIS A 518 -9.50 -5.47 15.30
C HIS A 518 -10.34 -4.64 16.27
N ALA A 519 -11.65 -4.53 16.04
CA ALA A 519 -12.55 -3.82 16.94
C ALA A 519 -12.58 -4.43 18.35
N GLU A 520 -12.52 -5.77 18.44
CA GLU A 520 -12.58 -6.46 19.73
C GLU A 520 -11.24 -6.50 20.49
N ARG A 521 -10.11 -6.54 19.80
CA ARG A 521 -8.79 -6.75 20.45
C ARG A 521 -7.85 -5.56 20.40
N CYS A 522 -7.93 -4.73 19.36
CA CYS A 522 -6.97 -3.66 19.15
C CYS A 522 -7.59 -2.33 18.69
N PRO A 523 -8.61 -1.79 19.39
CA PRO A 523 -9.09 -0.44 19.10
C PRO A 523 -7.97 0.59 19.36
N LEU A 524 -7.96 1.70 18.59
CA LEU A 524 -6.90 2.71 18.57
C LEU A 524 -7.42 4.06 19.06
N PRO A 525 -7.35 4.35 20.38
CA PRO A 525 -7.89 5.58 20.94
C PRO A 525 -7.13 6.84 20.49
N PHE A 526 -5.80 6.78 20.36
CA PHE A 526 -5.00 7.92 19.92
C PHE A 526 -5.29 8.30 18.47
N LEU A 527 -5.27 7.33 17.55
CA LEU A 527 -5.65 7.58 16.16
C LEU A 527 -7.07 8.11 16.06
N SER A 528 -8.00 7.49 16.77
CA SER A 528 -9.43 7.82 16.70
C SER A 528 -9.76 9.23 17.17
N CYS A 529 -8.99 9.81 18.10
CA CYS A 529 -9.26 11.16 18.59
C CYS A 529 -9.06 12.27 17.54
N MET A 530 -8.36 11.95 16.46
CA MET A 530 -8.10 12.86 15.33
C MET A 530 -8.94 12.54 14.09
N ILE A 531 -10.02 11.75 14.25
CA ILE A 531 -10.98 11.43 13.19
C ILE A 531 -12.37 11.92 13.61
N ASP A 532 -13.05 12.67 12.75
CA ASP A 532 -14.37 13.22 13.00
C ASP A 532 -15.40 12.14 13.35
N ASP A 533 -16.31 12.52 14.23
CA ASP A 533 -17.37 11.74 14.85
C ASP A 533 -16.92 10.72 15.90
N CYS A 534 -15.67 10.27 15.93
CA CYS A 534 -15.21 9.30 16.93
C CYS A 534 -15.43 9.76 18.37
N LEU A 535 -15.08 11.00 18.72
CA LEU A 535 -15.30 11.56 20.07
C LEU A 535 -16.79 11.69 20.39
N LYS A 536 -17.56 12.21 19.45
CA LYS A 536 -19.01 12.40 19.59
C LYS A 536 -19.74 11.07 19.76
N GLU A 537 -19.43 10.08 18.94
CA GLU A 537 -20.04 8.74 18.99
C GLU A 537 -19.48 7.88 20.15
N GLY A 538 -18.34 8.25 20.71
CA GLY A 538 -17.64 7.45 21.74
C GLY A 538 -17.18 6.10 21.22
N LYS A 539 -16.68 6.05 19.97
CA LYS A 539 -16.25 4.85 19.27
C LYS A 539 -14.91 5.05 18.60
N SER A 540 -14.08 4.01 18.63
CA SER A 540 -12.87 3.98 17.82
C SER A 540 -13.21 3.87 16.31
N VAL A 541 -12.23 4.15 15.45
CA VAL A 541 -12.39 3.97 14.00
C VAL A 541 -12.71 2.51 13.66
N GLN A 542 -12.17 1.54 14.41
CA GLN A 542 -12.43 0.11 14.23
C GLN A 542 -13.89 -0.28 14.58
N GLU A 543 -14.55 0.50 15.41
CA GLU A 543 -15.96 0.31 15.79
C GLU A 543 -16.93 1.10 14.89
N GLY A 544 -16.41 1.74 13.83
CA GLY A 544 -17.21 2.58 12.94
C GLY A 544 -17.50 3.98 13.47
N GLY A 545 -16.57 4.53 14.26
CA GLY A 545 -16.69 5.90 14.79
C GLY A 545 -16.47 7.00 13.77
N ALA A 546 -15.84 6.72 12.63
CA ALA A 546 -15.59 7.70 11.58
C ALA A 546 -16.87 8.09 10.81
N VAL A 547 -16.86 9.27 10.18
CA VAL A 547 -17.96 9.73 9.30
C VAL A 547 -18.14 8.78 8.11
N TYR A 548 -17.03 8.39 7.47
CA TYR A 548 -17.02 7.49 6.32
C TYR A 548 -16.27 6.21 6.67
N ASN A 549 -16.92 5.05 6.44
CA ASN A 549 -16.36 3.74 6.75
C ASN A 549 -16.41 2.85 5.51
N PHE A 550 -15.27 2.59 4.87
CA PHE A 550 -15.18 1.76 3.67
C PHE A 550 -14.29 0.55 3.91
N THR A 551 -14.39 -0.47 3.02
CA THR A 551 -13.44 -1.57 2.92
C THR A 551 -13.05 -1.72 1.46
N GLY A 552 -11.75 -1.62 1.16
CA GLY A 552 -11.23 -1.52 -0.20
C GLY A 552 -10.29 -2.67 -0.57
N PRO A 553 -10.79 -3.86 -0.97
CA PRO A 553 -9.96 -4.91 -1.52
C PRO A 553 -9.50 -4.57 -2.94
N GLN A 554 -8.34 -5.11 -3.32
CA GLN A 554 -7.61 -4.78 -4.53
C GLN A 554 -7.64 -5.95 -5.51
N GLY A 555 -8.11 -5.71 -6.75
CA GLY A 555 -8.06 -6.67 -7.86
C GLY A 555 -6.94 -6.35 -8.84
N PHE A 556 -6.32 -7.36 -9.43
CA PHE A 556 -5.28 -7.22 -10.45
C PHE A 556 -5.31 -8.37 -11.45
N GLY A 557 -4.54 -8.25 -12.54
CA GLY A 557 -4.56 -9.21 -13.64
C GLY A 557 -5.64 -8.91 -14.69
N ILE A 558 -6.16 -7.68 -14.74
CA ILE A 558 -7.23 -7.27 -15.67
C ILE A 558 -6.81 -7.46 -17.11
N ALA A 559 -5.61 -6.99 -17.49
CA ALA A 559 -5.12 -7.11 -18.86
C ALA A 559 -4.99 -8.57 -19.29
N ASN A 560 -4.48 -9.45 -18.40
CA ASN A 560 -4.41 -10.89 -18.70
C ASN A 560 -5.81 -11.49 -18.93
N MET A 561 -6.78 -11.11 -18.10
CA MET A 561 -8.15 -11.63 -18.25
C MET A 561 -8.85 -11.04 -19.47
N ALA A 562 -8.68 -9.74 -19.73
CA ALA A 562 -9.23 -9.11 -20.95
C ALA A 562 -8.69 -9.78 -22.21
N ASP A 563 -7.37 -9.87 -22.33
CA ASP A 563 -6.69 -10.46 -23.48
C ASP A 563 -6.99 -11.97 -23.61
N GLY A 564 -7.00 -12.69 -22.49
CA GLY A 564 -7.24 -14.13 -22.47
C GLY A 564 -8.68 -14.51 -22.81
N LEU A 565 -9.66 -13.85 -22.20
CA LEU A 565 -11.07 -14.08 -22.50
C LEU A 565 -11.42 -13.62 -23.91
N PHE A 566 -10.81 -12.52 -24.39
CA PHE A 566 -10.97 -12.08 -25.77
C PHE A 566 -10.38 -13.08 -26.76
N ALA A 567 -9.21 -13.65 -26.46
CA ALA A 567 -8.62 -14.72 -27.28
C ALA A 567 -9.51 -15.98 -27.32
N ILE A 568 -10.09 -16.39 -26.20
CA ILE A 568 -11.07 -17.49 -26.14
C ILE A 568 -12.27 -17.18 -27.04
N ARG A 569 -12.84 -16.00 -26.91
CA ARG A 569 -13.97 -15.55 -27.74
C ARG A 569 -13.65 -15.65 -29.23
N LYS A 570 -12.51 -15.08 -29.64
CA LYS A 570 -12.08 -15.05 -31.05
C LYS A 570 -11.71 -16.43 -31.58
N LEU A 571 -10.76 -17.12 -30.95
CA LEU A 571 -10.15 -18.33 -31.51
C LEU A 571 -11.01 -19.56 -31.33
N VAL A 572 -11.77 -19.66 -30.22
CA VAL A 572 -12.57 -20.86 -29.92
C VAL A 572 -14.00 -20.73 -30.43
N TYR A 573 -14.66 -19.62 -30.15
CA TYR A 573 -16.10 -19.50 -30.45
C TYR A 573 -16.41 -18.84 -31.79
N GLU A 574 -15.68 -17.78 -32.18
CA GLU A 574 -15.93 -17.06 -33.47
C GLU A 574 -15.18 -17.74 -34.62
N ASP A 575 -13.86 -17.76 -34.60
CA ASP A 575 -13.04 -18.26 -35.70
C ASP A 575 -12.94 -19.80 -35.76
N LYS A 576 -13.18 -20.47 -34.64
CA LYS A 576 -13.10 -21.94 -34.47
C LYS A 576 -11.76 -22.56 -34.90
N LYS A 577 -10.66 -21.81 -34.71
CA LYS A 577 -9.29 -22.24 -35.03
C LYS A 577 -8.70 -23.16 -33.97
N VAL A 578 -9.20 -23.06 -32.73
CA VAL A 578 -8.77 -23.83 -31.56
C VAL A 578 -10.00 -24.38 -30.86
N SER A 579 -10.03 -25.67 -30.57
CA SER A 579 -11.10 -26.22 -29.72
C SER A 579 -10.84 -25.92 -28.25
N MET A 580 -11.90 -25.80 -27.45
CA MET A 580 -11.78 -25.61 -25.99
C MET A 580 -10.93 -26.72 -25.33
N LYS A 581 -11.03 -27.96 -25.87
CA LYS A 581 -10.24 -29.08 -25.38
C LYS A 581 -8.74 -28.88 -25.64
N GLU A 582 -8.37 -28.44 -26.87
CA GLU A 582 -6.96 -28.15 -27.20
C GLU A 582 -6.40 -27.00 -26.33
N LEU A 583 -7.19 -25.93 -26.14
CA LEU A 583 -6.78 -24.81 -25.29
C LEU A 583 -6.56 -25.27 -23.84
N LYS A 584 -7.51 -26.02 -23.27
CA LYS A 584 -7.37 -26.57 -21.90
C LYS A 584 -6.12 -27.44 -21.76
N GLU A 585 -5.85 -28.30 -22.74
CA GLU A 585 -4.62 -29.11 -22.77
C GLU A 585 -3.36 -28.25 -22.90
N ALA A 586 -3.36 -27.23 -23.77
CA ALA A 586 -2.22 -26.33 -23.95
C ALA A 586 -1.88 -25.56 -22.65
N LEU A 587 -2.90 -25.05 -21.95
CA LEU A 587 -2.72 -24.36 -20.66
C LEU A 587 -2.14 -25.32 -19.60
N ALA A 588 -2.68 -26.53 -19.48
CA ALA A 588 -2.20 -27.54 -18.54
C ALA A 588 -0.72 -27.95 -18.79
N TRP A 589 -0.26 -27.86 -20.03
CA TRP A 589 1.13 -28.13 -20.42
C TRP A 589 2.00 -26.86 -20.47
N ASN A 590 1.52 -25.75 -19.97
CA ASN A 590 2.22 -24.47 -20.06
C ASN A 590 2.69 -24.17 -21.49
N TYR A 591 1.81 -24.42 -22.46
CA TYR A 591 2.07 -24.36 -23.90
C TYR A 591 3.24 -25.28 -24.32
N ASP A 592 4.33 -24.71 -24.85
CA ASP A 592 5.51 -25.43 -25.31
C ASP A 592 6.57 -25.69 -24.22
N LYS A 593 6.35 -25.17 -22.98
CA LYS A 593 7.34 -25.28 -21.88
C LYS A 593 7.30 -26.65 -21.19
N GLY A 594 6.17 -27.35 -21.28
CA GLY A 594 5.96 -28.64 -20.59
C GLY A 594 5.48 -28.47 -19.15
N LEU A 595 5.21 -29.58 -18.46
CA LEU A 595 4.84 -29.57 -17.06
C LEU A 595 5.96 -29.00 -16.21
N ASP A 596 5.64 -28.00 -15.40
CA ASP A 596 6.59 -27.41 -14.46
C ASP A 596 6.65 -28.16 -13.11
N ALA A 597 7.66 -27.81 -12.30
CA ALA A 597 7.90 -28.49 -11.02
C ALA A 597 6.75 -28.29 -10.00
N GLN A 598 5.98 -27.22 -10.10
CA GLN A 598 4.89 -26.92 -9.17
C GLN A 598 3.61 -27.64 -9.57
N SER A 599 3.25 -27.66 -10.85
CA SER A 599 2.20 -28.53 -11.39
C SER A 599 2.50 -30.01 -11.13
N ALA A 600 3.76 -30.35 -11.09
CA ALA A 600 4.27 -31.68 -10.77
C ALA A 600 4.08 -32.04 -9.28
N GLY A 601 4.32 -31.09 -8.36
CA GLY A 601 4.03 -31.27 -6.93
C GLY A 601 2.54 -31.52 -6.66
N ASP A 602 1.69 -30.73 -7.31
CA ASP A 602 0.22 -30.87 -7.22
C ASP A 602 -0.24 -32.22 -7.75
N MET A 603 0.37 -32.72 -8.84
CA MET A 603 0.07 -34.07 -9.36
C MET A 603 0.56 -35.19 -8.43
N THR A 604 1.67 -35.01 -7.73
CA THR A 604 2.13 -35.99 -6.71
C THR A 604 1.08 -36.18 -5.64
N GLU A 605 0.56 -35.09 -5.11
CA GLU A 605 -0.47 -35.11 -4.07
C GLU A 605 -1.79 -35.71 -4.59
N MET A 606 -2.19 -35.34 -5.83
CA MET A 606 -3.34 -35.96 -6.50
C MET A 606 -3.18 -37.47 -6.69
N ILE A 607 -1.99 -37.92 -7.12
CA ILE A 607 -1.68 -39.35 -7.28
C ILE A 607 -1.71 -40.04 -5.93
N MET A 608 -1.14 -39.45 -4.88
CA MET A 608 -1.19 -40.02 -3.52
C MET A 608 -2.62 -40.12 -3.01
N LYS A 609 -3.44 -39.07 -3.12
CA LYS A 609 -4.86 -39.07 -2.72
C LYS A 609 -5.70 -40.07 -3.54
N ALA A 610 -5.48 -40.18 -4.84
CA ALA A 610 -6.17 -41.13 -5.70
C ALA A 610 -5.79 -42.59 -5.39
N MET A 611 -4.53 -42.87 -5.13
CA MET A 611 -4.04 -44.21 -4.75
C MET A 611 -4.55 -44.62 -3.35
N GLN A 612 -4.59 -43.67 -2.40
CA GLN A 612 -5.14 -43.87 -1.06
C GLN A 612 -6.65 -44.21 -1.13
N LYS A 613 -7.40 -43.48 -1.98
CA LYS A 613 -8.79 -43.76 -2.29
C LYS A 613 -9.01 -45.14 -2.92
N ALA A 614 -8.01 -45.63 -3.67
CA ALA A 614 -8.01 -46.95 -4.28
C ALA A 614 -7.48 -48.06 -3.33
N GLY A 615 -7.24 -47.74 -2.05
CA GLY A 615 -6.76 -48.70 -1.05
C GLY A 615 -5.26 -49.10 -1.22
N ARG A 616 -4.48 -48.29 -1.94
CA ARG A 616 -3.05 -48.49 -2.11
C ARG A 616 -2.26 -47.40 -1.42
N ASN A 617 -1.54 -47.68 -0.35
CA ASN A 617 -0.60 -46.77 0.28
C ASN A 617 0.67 -46.69 -0.58
N VAL A 618 0.90 -45.59 -1.21
CA VAL A 618 2.12 -45.23 -1.94
C VAL A 618 2.84 -44.18 -1.11
N ASP A 619 4.11 -44.38 -0.81
CA ASP A 619 4.91 -43.36 -0.10
C ASP A 619 5.28 -42.19 -1.04
N ALA A 620 5.65 -41.08 -0.45
CA ALA A 620 5.99 -39.84 -1.16
C ALA A 620 7.14 -40.06 -2.17
N SER A 621 8.10 -40.92 -1.84
CA SER A 621 9.26 -41.21 -2.73
C SER A 621 8.86 -42.00 -3.97
N THR A 622 7.91 -42.91 -3.86
CA THR A 622 7.35 -43.67 -5.00
C THR A 622 6.46 -42.79 -5.86
N ALA A 623 5.67 -41.90 -5.24
CA ALA A 623 4.89 -40.89 -5.96
C ALA A 623 5.79 -39.90 -6.70
N GLU A 624 6.87 -39.41 -6.07
CA GLU A 624 7.91 -38.57 -6.73
C GLU A 624 8.66 -39.31 -7.85
N GLY A 625 8.95 -40.61 -7.69
CA GLY A 625 9.56 -41.45 -8.71
C GLY A 625 8.68 -41.61 -9.94
N LEU A 626 7.40 -41.88 -9.75
CA LEU A 626 6.38 -41.89 -10.80
C LEU A 626 6.30 -40.53 -11.48
N LEU A 627 6.27 -39.45 -10.69
CA LEU A 627 6.21 -38.11 -11.21
C LEU A 627 7.44 -37.71 -12.00
N LYS A 628 8.68 -38.03 -11.54
CA LYS A 628 9.91 -37.82 -12.30
C LYS A 628 9.85 -38.54 -13.64
N THR A 629 9.18 -39.70 -13.71
CA THR A 629 8.94 -40.42 -14.96
C THR A 629 7.94 -39.66 -15.85
N PHE A 630 6.94 -39.02 -15.28
CA PHE A 630 5.97 -38.17 -16.00
C PHE A 630 6.59 -36.82 -16.40
N MET A 631 7.39 -36.18 -15.54
CA MET A 631 8.10 -34.92 -15.84
C MET A 631 9.12 -35.02 -16.97
N GLY A 632 9.67 -36.20 -17.20
CA GLY A 632 10.51 -36.49 -18.37
C GLY A 632 9.71 -36.68 -19.67
N MET A 633 8.39 -36.81 -19.60
CA MET A 633 7.53 -36.91 -20.77
C MET A 633 7.16 -35.50 -21.28
N LYS A 634 7.87 -35.06 -22.30
CA LYS A 634 7.34 -34.00 -23.17
C LYS A 634 6.09 -34.53 -23.88
N PRO A 635 5.05 -33.70 -24.11
CA PRO A 635 4.00 -34.08 -25.06
C PRO A 635 4.72 -34.51 -26.35
N GLY A 636 4.23 -35.51 -27.05
CA GLY A 636 4.86 -35.95 -28.30
C GLY A 636 5.07 -34.72 -29.22
N GLU A 637 6.11 -34.68 -30.02
CA GLU A 637 6.56 -33.55 -30.85
C GLU A 637 5.37 -32.82 -31.54
N GLN A 638 4.41 -33.61 -32.05
CA GLN A 638 3.23 -33.09 -32.74
C GLN A 638 2.31 -32.27 -31.80
N LYS A 639 2.12 -32.68 -30.54
CA LYS A 639 1.34 -31.90 -29.55
C LYS A 639 2.09 -30.65 -29.10
N THR A 640 3.39 -30.73 -28.89
CA THR A 640 4.22 -29.57 -28.54
C THR A 640 4.18 -28.53 -29.64
N GLN A 641 4.28 -28.96 -30.91
CA GLN A 641 4.16 -28.04 -32.04
C GLN A 641 2.76 -27.38 -32.10
N ARG A 642 1.68 -28.15 -31.88
CA ARG A 642 0.33 -27.63 -31.87
C ARG A 642 0.10 -26.63 -30.74
N PHE A 643 0.62 -26.88 -29.53
CA PHE A 643 0.52 -25.97 -28.41
C PHE A 643 1.28 -24.65 -28.65
N LYS A 644 2.44 -24.75 -29.33
CA LYS A 644 3.15 -23.57 -29.78
C LYS A 644 2.34 -22.76 -30.80
N GLU A 645 1.74 -23.43 -31.78
CA GLU A 645 0.85 -22.76 -32.75
C GLU A 645 -0.33 -22.07 -32.09
N ILE A 646 -0.93 -22.68 -31.04
CA ILE A 646 -2.00 -22.07 -30.26
C ILE A 646 -1.49 -20.80 -29.54
N HIS A 647 -0.29 -20.87 -28.93
CA HIS A 647 0.35 -19.73 -28.29
C HIS A 647 0.61 -18.59 -29.29
N ASP A 648 1.17 -18.92 -30.46
CA ASP A 648 1.43 -17.95 -31.54
C ASP A 648 0.12 -17.31 -32.04
N MET A 649 -0.95 -18.09 -32.24
CA MET A 649 -2.28 -17.54 -32.58
C MET A 649 -2.86 -16.63 -31.52
N ILE A 650 -2.65 -16.95 -30.23
CA ILE A 650 -3.08 -16.10 -29.12
C ILE A 650 -2.30 -14.77 -29.13
N ASP A 651 -1.00 -14.80 -29.43
CA ASP A 651 -0.18 -13.58 -29.52
C ASP A 651 -0.61 -12.65 -30.67
N GLU A 652 -1.16 -13.20 -31.75
CA GLU A 652 -1.69 -12.43 -32.89
C GLU A 652 -3.06 -11.77 -32.61
N VAL A 653 -3.81 -12.23 -31.60
CA VAL A 653 -5.09 -11.61 -31.23
C VAL A 653 -4.84 -10.20 -30.69
N PRO A 654 -5.67 -9.20 -31.07
CA PRO A 654 -5.55 -7.85 -30.50
C PRO A 654 -5.44 -7.83 -28.98
N LYS A 655 -4.58 -6.96 -28.47
CA LYS A 655 -4.29 -6.83 -27.03
C LYS A 655 -4.72 -5.47 -26.49
N PHE A 656 -5.17 -5.46 -25.25
CA PHE A 656 -5.42 -4.26 -24.47
C PHE A 656 -4.16 -3.37 -24.38
N GLY A 657 -4.35 -2.05 -24.44
CA GLY A 657 -3.25 -1.08 -24.40
C GLY A 657 -2.80 -0.55 -25.78
N ASN A 658 -3.53 -0.87 -26.86
CA ASN A 658 -3.17 -0.49 -28.23
C ASN A 658 -4.23 0.37 -28.94
N ASP A 659 -5.12 1.04 -28.19
CA ASP A 659 -6.21 1.86 -28.73
C ASP A 659 -7.12 1.08 -29.71
N ILE A 660 -7.53 -0.11 -29.29
CA ILE A 660 -8.44 -0.98 -30.03
C ILE A 660 -9.76 -1.05 -29.27
N PRO A 661 -10.80 -0.30 -29.69
CA PRO A 661 -12.05 -0.17 -28.93
C PRO A 661 -12.70 -1.51 -28.55
N GLU A 662 -12.67 -2.51 -29.42
CA GLU A 662 -13.29 -3.81 -29.17
C GLU A 662 -12.66 -4.51 -27.94
N VAL A 663 -11.34 -4.50 -27.84
CA VAL A 663 -10.60 -5.10 -26.71
C VAL A 663 -10.71 -4.23 -25.46
N ASP A 664 -10.59 -2.91 -25.63
CA ASP A 664 -10.57 -1.97 -24.51
C ASP A 664 -11.93 -1.92 -23.79
N TYR A 665 -13.04 -1.90 -24.54
CA TYR A 665 -14.38 -1.98 -23.95
C TYR A 665 -14.65 -3.36 -23.35
N PHE A 666 -14.07 -4.42 -23.89
CA PHE A 666 -14.13 -5.74 -23.27
C PHE A 666 -13.34 -5.81 -21.96
N ALA A 667 -12.19 -5.15 -21.89
CA ALA A 667 -11.43 -5.01 -20.63
C ALA A 667 -12.27 -4.32 -19.55
N ARG A 668 -13.09 -3.33 -19.91
CA ARG A 668 -14.06 -2.71 -18.98
C ARG A 668 -15.09 -3.71 -18.46
N GLU A 669 -15.65 -4.57 -19.33
CA GLU A 669 -16.59 -5.62 -18.90
C GLU A 669 -15.91 -6.62 -17.95
N VAL A 670 -14.64 -6.96 -18.18
CA VAL A 670 -13.85 -7.80 -17.27
C VAL A 670 -13.66 -7.09 -15.91
N ALA A 671 -13.32 -5.81 -15.90
CA ALA A 671 -13.19 -5.04 -14.65
C ALA A 671 -14.52 -5.00 -13.86
N TYR A 672 -15.67 -4.98 -14.56
CA TYR A 672 -16.99 -5.03 -13.93
C TYR A 672 -17.26 -6.36 -13.22
N THR A 673 -16.65 -7.47 -13.62
CA THR A 673 -16.84 -8.77 -12.95
C THR A 673 -16.31 -8.78 -11.51
N TYR A 674 -15.39 -7.87 -11.20
CA TYR A 674 -14.84 -7.66 -9.86
C TYR A 674 -15.51 -6.49 -9.14
N SER A 675 -15.57 -5.32 -9.79
CA SER A 675 -15.98 -4.07 -9.14
C SER A 675 -17.47 -4.01 -8.79
N LYS A 676 -18.35 -4.51 -9.65
CA LYS A 676 -19.81 -4.47 -9.40
C LYS A 676 -20.27 -5.41 -8.28
N PRO A 677 -19.83 -6.67 -8.20
CA PRO A 677 -20.21 -7.55 -7.10
C PRO A 677 -19.81 -7.03 -5.73
N LEU A 678 -18.63 -6.44 -5.58
CA LEU A 678 -18.15 -5.89 -4.31
C LEU A 678 -19.07 -4.81 -3.73
N GLN A 679 -19.66 -3.97 -4.56
CA GLN A 679 -20.55 -2.90 -4.11
C GLN A 679 -21.85 -3.40 -3.44
N LYS A 680 -22.15 -4.69 -3.59
CA LYS A 680 -23.33 -5.32 -2.93
C LYS A 680 -23.12 -5.53 -1.43
N TYR A 681 -21.87 -5.56 -0.96
CA TYR A 681 -21.51 -5.93 0.41
C TYR A 681 -21.33 -4.73 1.32
N ASN A 682 -21.61 -4.97 2.60
CA ASN A 682 -21.37 -4.04 3.69
C ASN A 682 -20.29 -4.60 4.62
N ASN A 683 -19.59 -3.70 5.32
CA ASN A 683 -18.63 -4.06 6.35
C ASN A 683 -19.23 -3.91 7.77
N PRO A 684 -18.59 -4.45 8.82
CA PRO A 684 -19.06 -4.37 10.19
C PRO A 684 -19.13 -2.94 10.76
N ARG A 685 -18.35 -2.01 10.20
CA ARG A 685 -18.31 -0.60 10.61
C ARG A 685 -19.45 0.25 10.03
N GLY A 686 -20.40 -0.39 9.32
CA GLY A 686 -21.58 0.29 8.74
C GLY A 686 -21.35 0.91 7.36
N GLY A 687 -20.20 0.66 6.74
CA GLY A 687 -19.87 1.14 5.40
C GLY A 687 -20.00 0.08 4.32
N LYS A 688 -19.51 0.41 3.13
CA LYS A 688 -19.56 -0.40 1.91
C LYS A 688 -18.18 -0.92 1.51
N PHE A 689 -18.18 -2.07 0.83
CA PHE A 689 -17.04 -2.51 0.05
C PHE A 689 -16.90 -1.68 -1.22
N GLN A 690 -15.66 -1.46 -1.64
CA GLN A 690 -15.32 -0.70 -2.85
C GLN A 690 -14.10 -1.30 -3.53
N ALA A 691 -14.15 -1.44 -4.84
CA ALA A 691 -13.06 -2.00 -5.59
C ALA A 691 -11.89 -1.01 -5.74
N GLY A 692 -10.67 -1.52 -5.61
CA GLY A 692 -9.44 -0.97 -6.15
C GLY A 692 -8.88 -1.86 -7.25
N LEU A 693 -8.18 -1.28 -8.22
CA LEU A 693 -7.54 -2.02 -9.31
C LEU A 693 -6.04 -1.70 -9.32
N TYR A 694 -5.33 -2.33 -8.40
CA TYR A 694 -3.87 -2.17 -8.23
C TYR A 694 -3.32 -3.30 -7.34
N PRO A 695 -2.05 -3.74 -7.52
CA PRO A 695 -1.52 -4.91 -6.83
C PRO A 695 -0.52 -4.59 -5.72
N VAL A 696 -0.02 -3.35 -5.58
CA VAL A 696 1.30 -3.12 -4.94
C VAL A 696 2.36 -3.92 -5.71
N SER A 697 3.10 -4.83 -5.11
CA SER A 697 3.94 -5.80 -5.84
C SER A 697 3.40 -7.24 -5.83
N ALA A 698 2.19 -7.44 -5.30
CA ALA A 698 1.58 -8.76 -5.14
C ALA A 698 1.31 -9.50 -6.47
N ASN A 699 1.22 -8.78 -7.60
CA ASN A 699 1.12 -9.39 -8.93
C ASN A 699 2.31 -10.29 -9.28
N VAL A 700 3.47 -10.09 -8.66
CA VAL A 700 4.67 -10.92 -8.86
C VAL A 700 4.56 -12.23 -8.09
N PRO A 701 4.50 -12.27 -6.73
CA PRO A 701 4.41 -13.53 -6.01
C PRO A 701 3.11 -14.30 -6.27
N LEU A 702 1.96 -13.62 -6.42
CA LEU A 702 0.70 -14.30 -6.71
C LEU A 702 0.59 -14.72 -8.18
N GLY A 703 1.25 -14.02 -9.11
CA GLY A 703 1.48 -14.52 -10.47
C GLY A 703 2.34 -15.79 -10.49
N GLY A 704 3.31 -15.87 -9.59
CA GLY A 704 4.11 -17.07 -9.35
C GLY A 704 3.29 -18.30 -8.92
N GLN A 705 2.12 -18.07 -8.31
CA GLN A 705 1.17 -19.13 -7.90
C GLN A 705 0.08 -19.41 -8.96
N THR A 706 0.18 -18.82 -10.14
CA THR A 706 -0.83 -18.90 -11.20
C THR A 706 -0.30 -19.68 -12.39
N GLY A 707 -1.08 -20.66 -12.86
CA GLY A 707 -0.78 -21.45 -14.06
C GLY A 707 -0.76 -20.61 -15.35
N ALA A 708 -0.55 -21.23 -16.49
CA ALA A 708 -0.61 -20.54 -17.78
C ALA A 708 -2.01 -19.97 -18.05
N THR A 709 -2.07 -18.77 -18.65
CA THR A 709 -3.32 -18.09 -18.94
C THR A 709 -3.56 -17.90 -20.45
N PRO A 710 -4.82 -17.81 -20.90
CA PRO A 710 -5.14 -17.83 -22.33
C PRO A 710 -4.81 -16.53 -23.07
N ASP A 711 -4.15 -15.58 -22.44
CA ASP A 711 -3.53 -14.40 -23.05
C ASP A 711 -2.12 -14.64 -23.60
N GLY A 712 -1.58 -15.88 -23.41
CA GLY A 712 -0.23 -16.29 -23.77
C GLY A 712 0.79 -16.18 -22.64
N ARG A 713 0.38 -15.82 -21.41
CA ARG A 713 1.26 -15.78 -20.25
C ARG A 713 1.63 -17.21 -19.82
N TYR A 714 2.91 -17.45 -19.67
CA TYR A 714 3.41 -18.72 -19.13
C TYR A 714 3.14 -18.85 -17.64
N ALA A 715 2.98 -20.08 -17.16
CA ALA A 715 2.81 -20.37 -15.74
C ALA A 715 3.96 -19.78 -14.90
N HIS A 716 3.63 -19.39 -13.66
CA HIS A 716 4.58 -18.86 -12.65
C HIS A 716 5.32 -17.58 -13.04
N THR A 717 4.80 -16.85 -14.02
CA THR A 717 5.28 -15.50 -14.33
C THR A 717 4.33 -14.44 -13.74
N PRO A 718 4.80 -13.20 -13.48
CA PRO A 718 3.94 -12.14 -12.98
C PRO A 718 2.69 -11.92 -13.85
N VAL A 719 1.57 -11.60 -13.22
CA VAL A 719 0.38 -11.09 -13.91
C VAL A 719 0.47 -9.58 -14.05
N ALA A 720 -0.36 -8.99 -14.92
CA ALA A 720 -0.38 -7.55 -15.16
C ALA A 720 -0.73 -6.77 -13.89
N ASP A 721 -0.05 -5.64 -13.69
CA ASP A 721 -0.25 -4.74 -12.57
C ASP A 721 -1.43 -3.80 -12.79
N GLY A 722 -2.28 -3.64 -11.80
CA GLY A 722 -3.35 -2.66 -11.80
C GLY A 722 -4.21 -2.66 -13.08
N VAL A 723 -4.29 -1.50 -13.71
CA VAL A 723 -4.99 -1.30 -15.00
C VAL A 723 -4.02 -1.18 -16.18
N SER A 724 -2.74 -1.42 -15.95
CA SER A 724 -1.72 -1.39 -17.01
C SER A 724 -1.94 -2.51 -18.01
N PRO A 725 -1.58 -2.31 -19.29
CA PRO A 725 -1.46 -3.40 -20.25
C PRO A 725 -0.46 -4.47 -19.78
N SER A 726 -0.60 -5.71 -20.26
CA SER A 726 0.39 -6.75 -20.02
C SER A 726 1.77 -6.31 -20.54
N ALA A 727 2.82 -6.56 -19.76
CA ALA A 727 4.18 -6.11 -20.06
C ALA A 727 4.63 -6.52 -21.46
N GLY A 728 5.04 -5.54 -22.27
CA GLY A 728 5.50 -5.72 -23.64
C GLY A 728 4.39 -5.88 -24.69
N LYS A 729 3.12 -5.76 -24.33
CA LYS A 729 1.98 -5.89 -25.25
C LYS A 729 1.42 -4.55 -25.75
N ASP A 730 1.74 -3.43 -25.13
CA ASP A 730 1.37 -2.05 -25.48
C ASP A 730 2.39 -1.46 -26.49
N VAL A 731 2.29 -1.90 -27.73
CA VAL A 731 3.30 -1.63 -28.78
C VAL A 731 3.02 -0.39 -29.64
N LYS A 732 1.86 0.28 -29.44
CA LYS A 732 1.47 1.47 -30.22
C LYS A 732 1.80 2.81 -29.56
N GLY A 733 2.62 2.79 -28.53
CA GLY A 733 3.12 3.98 -27.85
C GLY A 733 2.26 4.44 -26.66
N PRO A 734 2.75 5.45 -25.90
CA PRO A 734 2.18 5.82 -24.61
C PRO A 734 0.78 6.41 -24.70
N THR A 735 0.47 7.14 -25.79
CA THR A 735 -0.86 7.73 -26.01
C THR A 735 -1.91 6.64 -26.26
N ALA A 736 -1.58 5.60 -27.05
CA ALA A 736 -2.49 4.49 -27.31
C ALA A 736 -2.77 3.70 -26.02
N ALA A 737 -1.73 3.44 -25.23
CA ALA A 737 -1.89 2.78 -23.93
C ALA A 737 -2.78 3.61 -22.98
N ALA A 738 -2.53 4.92 -22.88
CA ALA A 738 -3.35 5.84 -22.09
C ALA A 738 -4.82 5.88 -22.55
N THR A 739 -5.06 5.90 -23.87
CA THR A 739 -6.41 5.87 -24.45
C THR A 739 -7.14 4.55 -24.12
N SER A 740 -6.46 3.41 -24.21
CA SER A 740 -7.05 2.12 -23.82
C SER A 740 -7.44 2.10 -22.36
N VAL A 741 -6.53 2.52 -21.45
CA VAL A 741 -6.78 2.56 -20.02
C VAL A 741 -7.91 3.53 -19.67
N SER A 742 -8.01 4.68 -20.34
CA SER A 742 -9.08 5.65 -20.10
C SER A 742 -10.50 5.13 -20.42
N ARG A 743 -10.62 4.07 -21.25
CA ARG A 743 -11.90 3.42 -21.57
C ARG A 743 -12.42 2.52 -20.46
N LEU A 744 -11.64 2.23 -19.45
CA LEU A 744 -12.13 1.60 -18.22
C LEU A 744 -13.03 2.58 -17.46
N ASP A 745 -14.00 2.05 -16.73
CA ASP A 745 -14.87 2.88 -15.91
C ASP A 745 -14.23 3.16 -14.55
N HIS A 746 -13.40 4.19 -14.51
CA HIS A 746 -12.71 4.59 -13.28
C HIS A 746 -13.64 5.14 -12.19
N PHE A 747 -14.85 5.60 -12.55
CA PHE A 747 -15.80 6.18 -11.58
C PHE A 747 -16.33 5.14 -10.58
N ILE A 748 -16.45 3.87 -10.97
CA ILE A 748 -16.93 2.81 -10.09
C ILE A 748 -15.79 2.15 -9.30
N VAL A 749 -14.53 2.39 -9.68
CA VAL A 749 -13.35 1.84 -9.03
C VAL A 749 -12.78 2.88 -8.06
N SER A 750 -13.59 3.22 -7.10
CA SER A 750 -13.38 4.38 -6.24
C SER A 750 -12.34 4.16 -5.13
N ASN A 751 -11.83 2.93 -4.97
CA ASN A 751 -10.63 2.67 -4.14
C ASN A 751 -9.32 2.87 -4.91
N GLY A 752 -9.39 3.42 -6.13
CA GLY A 752 -8.24 3.79 -6.95
C GLY A 752 -7.90 2.80 -8.05
N THR A 753 -7.27 3.32 -9.08
CA THR A 753 -6.70 2.55 -10.19
C THR A 753 -5.23 2.92 -10.37
N LEU A 754 -4.41 1.96 -10.76
CA LEU A 754 -2.98 2.15 -10.92
C LEU A 754 -2.58 1.89 -12.37
N PHE A 755 -2.04 2.93 -13.02
CA PHE A 755 -1.52 2.87 -14.38
C PHE A 755 -0.02 3.20 -14.38
N ASN A 756 0.80 2.23 -14.70
CA ASN A 756 2.26 2.35 -14.85
C ASN A 756 2.64 2.66 -16.29
N GLN A 757 3.60 3.60 -16.44
CA GLN A 757 4.31 3.85 -17.70
C GLN A 757 5.82 3.86 -17.43
N LYS A 758 6.62 3.42 -18.39
CA LYS A 758 8.09 3.54 -18.34
C LYS A 758 8.59 4.29 -19.57
N PHE A 759 9.35 5.34 -19.37
CA PHE A 759 9.92 6.17 -20.42
C PHE A 759 11.43 6.06 -20.47
N HIS A 760 11.97 6.08 -21.69
CA HIS A 760 13.38 6.31 -21.86
C HIS A 760 13.73 7.75 -21.42
N PRO A 761 14.84 7.99 -20.68
CA PRO A 761 15.17 9.32 -20.18
C PRO A 761 15.23 10.44 -21.22
N SER A 762 15.58 10.13 -22.47
CA SER A 762 15.59 11.11 -23.56
C SER A 762 14.23 11.71 -23.90
N ALA A 763 13.15 11.00 -23.60
CA ALA A 763 11.78 11.47 -23.88
C ALA A 763 11.41 12.72 -23.07
N LEU A 764 11.96 12.89 -21.87
CA LEU A 764 11.70 14.03 -20.99
C LEU A 764 12.84 15.07 -21.03
N SER A 765 13.71 15.03 -22.05
CA SER A 765 14.84 15.94 -22.16
C SER A 765 14.41 17.37 -22.55
N GLY A 766 15.04 18.36 -21.93
CA GLY A 766 14.74 19.77 -22.20
C GLY A 766 13.34 20.20 -21.82
N ARG A 767 12.97 21.42 -22.11
CA ARG A 767 11.62 21.96 -21.87
C ARG A 767 10.58 21.29 -22.78
N GLU A 768 10.92 21.03 -24.04
CA GLU A 768 10.01 20.39 -25.00
C GLU A 768 9.57 18.98 -24.54
N GLY A 769 10.49 18.16 -24.01
CA GLY A 769 10.15 16.85 -23.47
C GLY A 769 9.18 16.95 -22.30
N LEU A 770 9.38 17.93 -21.40
CA LEU A 770 8.46 18.18 -20.28
C LEU A 770 7.08 18.63 -20.75
N GLU A 771 7.01 19.50 -21.78
CA GLU A 771 5.74 19.97 -22.35
C GLU A 771 4.95 18.81 -23.00
N LYS A 772 5.61 17.94 -23.77
CA LYS A 772 5.00 16.74 -24.33
C LYS A 772 4.47 15.81 -23.24
N PHE A 773 5.24 15.65 -22.19
CA PHE A 773 4.84 14.83 -21.05
C PHE A 773 3.62 15.40 -20.31
N VAL A 774 3.59 16.70 -20.01
CA VAL A 774 2.42 17.35 -19.40
C VAL A 774 1.22 17.27 -20.31
N ALA A 775 1.40 17.39 -21.64
CA ALA A 775 0.32 17.22 -22.61
C ALA A 775 -0.24 15.78 -22.61
N LEU A 776 0.60 14.75 -22.45
CA LEU A 776 0.15 13.36 -22.32
C LEU A 776 -0.71 13.17 -21.06
N ILE A 777 -0.26 13.69 -19.89
CA ILE A 777 -1.02 13.62 -18.64
C ILE A 777 -2.38 14.30 -18.81
N ARG A 778 -2.42 15.52 -19.33
CA ARG A 778 -3.68 16.24 -19.55
C ARG A 778 -4.60 15.50 -20.52
N GLY A 779 -4.08 15.01 -21.64
CA GLY A 779 -4.87 14.28 -22.64
C GLY A 779 -5.43 12.96 -22.08
N TYR A 780 -4.70 12.25 -21.25
CA TYR A 780 -5.20 11.06 -20.56
C TYR A 780 -6.31 11.40 -19.55
N PHE A 781 -6.13 12.48 -18.79
CA PHE A 781 -7.11 12.91 -17.79
C PHE A 781 -8.37 13.51 -18.41
N ASP A 782 -8.27 14.20 -19.54
CA ASP A 782 -9.42 14.66 -20.31
C ASP A 782 -10.28 13.48 -20.81
N GLN A 783 -9.65 12.35 -21.14
CA GLN A 783 -10.31 11.10 -21.49
C GLN A 783 -10.82 10.29 -20.27
N LYS A 784 -10.77 10.86 -19.05
CA LYS A 784 -11.26 10.27 -17.80
C LYS A 784 -10.40 9.15 -17.23
N GLY A 785 -9.12 9.13 -17.50
CA GLY A 785 -8.16 8.35 -16.72
C GLY A 785 -8.06 8.89 -15.30
N MET A 786 -7.83 8.02 -14.32
CA MET A 786 -7.82 8.40 -12.89
C MET A 786 -6.42 8.74 -12.36
N HIS A 787 -5.43 7.95 -12.72
CA HIS A 787 -4.09 8.00 -12.15
C HIS A 787 -3.03 7.57 -13.15
N MET A 788 -1.86 8.18 -13.09
CA MET A 788 -0.68 7.74 -13.83
C MET A 788 0.58 7.91 -12.97
N GLN A 789 1.44 6.92 -13.00
CA GLN A 789 2.77 6.96 -12.40
C GLN A 789 3.83 6.47 -13.38
N LEU A 790 5.09 6.85 -13.15
CA LEU A 790 6.11 6.69 -14.19
C LEU A 790 7.44 6.21 -13.63
N ASN A 791 8.14 5.40 -14.44
CA ASN A 791 9.57 5.19 -14.37
C ASN A 791 10.24 5.95 -15.53
N VAL A 792 11.28 6.69 -15.24
CA VAL A 792 12.13 7.35 -16.26
C VAL A 792 13.53 6.77 -16.12
N VAL A 793 13.73 5.61 -16.69
CA VAL A 793 14.98 4.83 -16.61
C VAL A 793 15.06 3.93 -17.82
N ASP A 794 16.23 3.81 -18.42
CA ASP A 794 16.45 2.90 -19.54
C ASP A 794 16.69 1.46 -19.06
N ARG A 795 16.35 0.52 -19.94
CA ARG A 795 16.46 -0.91 -19.64
C ARG A 795 17.90 -1.35 -19.36
N GLN A 796 18.89 -0.73 -20.03
CA GLN A 796 20.29 -1.11 -19.85
C GLN A 796 20.80 -0.74 -18.46
N THR A 797 20.41 0.42 -17.94
CA THR A 797 20.72 0.85 -16.57
C THR A 797 20.15 -0.14 -15.54
N LEU A 798 18.92 -0.62 -15.73
CA LEU A 798 18.32 -1.60 -14.83
C LEU A 798 19.03 -2.96 -14.89
N LEU A 799 19.43 -3.42 -16.06
CA LEU A 799 20.20 -4.67 -16.22
C LEU A 799 21.59 -4.56 -15.58
N ASP A 800 22.28 -3.43 -15.78
CA ASP A 800 23.59 -3.19 -15.15
C ASP A 800 23.46 -3.09 -13.62
N ALA A 801 22.39 -2.48 -13.12
CA ALA A 801 22.11 -2.42 -11.69
C ALA A 801 21.79 -3.79 -11.06
N GLN A 802 21.23 -4.72 -11.83
CA GLN A 802 21.03 -6.11 -11.41
C GLN A 802 22.35 -6.89 -11.29
N GLU A 803 23.30 -6.61 -12.19
CA GLU A 803 24.63 -7.30 -12.23
C GLU A 803 25.62 -6.66 -11.26
N HIS A 804 25.51 -5.33 -11.05
CA HIS A 804 26.44 -4.54 -10.26
C HIS A 804 25.72 -3.67 -9.20
N PRO A 805 24.97 -4.27 -8.26
CA PRO A 805 24.15 -3.52 -7.31
C PRO A 805 24.94 -2.52 -6.45
N GLU A 806 26.22 -2.78 -6.21
CA GLU A 806 27.11 -1.90 -5.45
C GLU A 806 27.33 -0.52 -6.10
N LYS A 807 27.17 -0.41 -7.42
CA LYS A 807 27.28 0.84 -8.18
C LYS A 807 26.00 1.67 -8.16
N TYR A 808 24.86 1.05 -7.86
CA TYR A 808 23.52 1.61 -8.01
C TYR A 808 22.73 1.66 -6.69
N LYS A 809 23.43 1.79 -5.56
CA LYS A 809 22.82 1.83 -4.22
C LYS A 809 21.74 2.90 -4.03
N HIS A 810 21.77 3.96 -4.84
CA HIS A 810 20.83 5.09 -4.78
C HIS A 810 19.81 5.10 -5.94
N LEU A 811 19.80 4.05 -6.78
CA LEU A 811 18.84 3.95 -7.88
C LEU A 811 17.45 3.66 -7.31
N VAL A 812 16.58 4.67 -7.35
CA VAL A 812 15.18 4.53 -6.97
C VAL A 812 14.34 4.23 -8.21
N VAL A 813 13.35 3.34 -8.08
CA VAL A 813 12.39 3.02 -9.14
C VAL A 813 10.97 3.08 -8.60
N ARG A 814 10.01 3.34 -9.47
CA ARG A 814 8.60 3.22 -9.17
C ARG A 814 8.14 1.78 -9.34
N VAL A 815 7.62 1.19 -8.29
CA VAL A 815 7.10 -0.18 -8.31
C VAL A 815 5.62 -0.17 -8.73
N ALA A 816 4.72 -0.03 -7.80
CA ALA A 816 3.29 0.11 -8.07
C ALA A 816 2.62 0.83 -6.88
N GLY A 817 2.40 2.13 -7.02
CA GLY A 817 1.88 3.01 -5.97
C GLY A 817 2.93 3.55 -5.01
N TYR A 818 4.17 3.07 -5.09
CA TYR A 818 5.30 3.50 -4.25
C TYR A 818 6.62 3.39 -5.01
N SER A 819 7.65 4.04 -4.49
CA SER A 819 9.02 3.93 -4.99
C SER A 819 9.89 3.14 -4.01
N ALA A 820 10.93 2.49 -4.51
CA ALA A 820 11.89 1.72 -3.72
C ALA A 820 13.28 1.80 -4.32
N LEU A 821 14.30 1.50 -3.52
CA LEU A 821 15.66 1.30 -4.03
C LEU A 821 15.68 0.01 -4.86
N PHE A 822 16.03 0.10 -6.13
CA PHE A 822 16.00 -1.02 -7.07
C PHE A 822 16.82 -2.23 -6.59
N THR A 823 17.98 -1.96 -6.02
CA THR A 823 18.91 -3.00 -5.55
C THR A 823 18.45 -3.74 -4.29
N THR A 824 17.41 -3.25 -3.59
CA THR A 824 16.81 -3.92 -2.42
C THR A 824 15.62 -4.80 -2.78
N LEU A 825 15.15 -4.74 -4.03
CA LEU A 825 14.02 -5.54 -4.52
C LEU A 825 14.45 -6.97 -4.82
N SER A 826 13.52 -7.91 -4.69
CA SER A 826 13.73 -9.29 -5.13
C SER A 826 13.99 -9.35 -6.65
N ARG A 827 14.75 -10.36 -7.09
CA ARG A 827 15.10 -10.54 -8.51
C ARG A 827 13.86 -10.61 -9.40
N SER A 828 12.81 -11.30 -8.96
CA SER A 828 11.55 -11.43 -9.71
C SER A 828 10.86 -10.10 -9.93
N LEU A 829 10.87 -9.22 -8.91
CA LEU A 829 10.29 -7.87 -9.01
C LEU A 829 11.15 -6.93 -9.86
N GLN A 830 12.48 -7.03 -9.77
CA GLN A 830 13.39 -6.33 -10.68
C GLN A 830 13.13 -6.72 -12.14
N ASP A 831 12.98 -8.01 -12.42
CA ASP A 831 12.68 -8.54 -13.76
C ASP A 831 11.31 -8.06 -14.27
N ASP A 832 10.30 -7.92 -13.38
CA ASP A 832 9.01 -7.35 -13.74
C ASP A 832 9.15 -5.89 -14.22
N ILE A 833 9.87 -5.06 -13.46
CA ILE A 833 10.13 -3.65 -13.81
C ILE A 833 10.91 -3.53 -15.13
N ILE A 834 11.91 -4.38 -15.33
CA ILE A 834 12.71 -4.39 -16.56
C ILE A 834 11.85 -4.75 -17.78
N ARG A 835 10.89 -5.67 -17.64
CA ARG A 835 10.03 -6.14 -18.74
C ARG A 835 8.95 -5.15 -19.15
N ARG A 836 8.60 -4.15 -18.32
CA ARG A 836 7.64 -3.10 -18.69
C ARG A 836 8.05 -2.41 -19.99
N THR A 837 7.08 -2.13 -20.86
CA THR A 837 7.33 -1.49 -22.16
C THR A 837 8.00 -0.13 -21.97
N GLU A 838 9.14 0.07 -22.66
CA GLU A 838 9.84 1.35 -22.64
C GLU A 838 9.30 2.26 -23.74
N GLN A 839 8.72 3.39 -23.33
CA GLN A 839 8.02 4.32 -24.20
C GLN A 839 8.92 5.51 -24.57
N GLY A 840 8.58 6.19 -25.67
CA GLY A 840 9.20 7.45 -26.12
C GLY A 840 8.16 8.33 -26.82
N PHE A 841 8.49 9.62 -26.99
CA PHE A 841 7.64 10.56 -27.75
C PHE A 841 8.10 10.71 -29.20
#